data_fcd40b53695c365c44cd8008f9f94e20
#
_entry.id   fcd40b53695c365c44cd8008f9f94e20
#
_cell.length_a   1.000
_cell.length_b   1.000
_cell.length_c   1.000
_cell.angle_alpha   90.00
_cell.angle_beta   90.00
_cell.angle_gamma   90.00
#
_symmetry.space_group_name_H-M   'P 1'
#
loop_
_entity.id
_entity.type
_entity.pdbx_description
1 polymer ?
#
loop_
_entity_poly.entity_id
_entity_poly.type
_entity_poly.pdbx_seq_one_letter_code
_entity_poly.pdbx_strand_id
1 'polypeptide(L)'
;VLAGGGHTHALLLQMWLMQPRLRPAHTLVTLVSRHSTALYSGTVPALVAGLLERSACGIDLWRLCGLAGVTFVRSEITGLDSQARELHLEGRPPLRFDRLSLDVGAVTAETGAGSAASGAGAQPVKPLEPFLDWLARPSPGAVVRIRGGGAAAVELALALKARGFVPRLLLRGEGLQLGSAAANRLGEWLLAEAAIGLERRAAASAAADLACTGSRAPRWLAAAGLPVDGATGRVLTDASLQVRDYSGVFAAGDCGLIAAAPRPASGVWAVRAAPVLAANLQRSIEQPEAPLRPWRPQRWALQLLGDGGWRPGGPRAVAFWGPLALGPSHWLWRWKAGIDRRFLERFANQASMAPAAMACRGCAAKLSAGPLEGALARLEGAAVCQVPAQGPAADSVAAPPPVVAPTPEDAAVVATAADGALLLQSVDGFPALVADPWLNARLTTLHACSDLWASGASVESVQALVTLPEAEPALQEELLLQTLSGVRSVLDPLGARLIGGHTLEGRDGAGLALGLTVNGRAAPGRHWPKGPLHPGDVLMLCGPLGSGVLFAAAMAGAARPEWIDAALERMQRSQAPLVELLAAYGCRACTDITGFGLLGHLGEMLGAGGPGLGSGALERQGFQEVDAGHEGGTEVACAWAAVAGAADARPVCTGRSAGAGAAGDGGAMRPLVVTLDTAAIGALPGALELLEQGWASTLAPANGRALALLQGPIHLVSAGRPTALKALLIDPQTCGPLLAALPAERAGSALAAVHRAGFAEAALIGRVQEGPWPLPIRPA
;
A
#
# COMPACT_ATOMS: atom_id res chain seq x y z
N VAL A 1 -1.39 -7.06 20.80
CA VAL A 1 -1.43 -5.91 19.88
C VAL A 1 -0.37 -4.89 20.30
N LEU A 2 0.37 -4.33 19.34
CA LEU A 2 1.31 -3.23 19.50
C LEU A 2 0.64 -1.94 18.97
N ALA A 3 0.19 -1.08 19.86
CA ALA A 3 -0.50 0.16 19.52
C ALA A 3 0.49 1.32 19.38
N GLY A 4 0.69 1.77 18.15
CA GLY A 4 1.61 2.83 17.76
C GLY A 4 2.94 2.33 17.20
N GLY A 5 3.40 2.99 16.12
CA GLY A 5 4.70 2.74 15.46
C GLY A 5 5.87 3.50 16.11
N GLY A 6 5.89 3.66 17.44
CA GLY A 6 6.95 4.38 18.14
C GLY A 6 8.30 3.65 18.11
N HIS A 7 9.35 4.35 18.54
CA HIS A 7 10.72 3.83 18.49
C HIS A 7 10.92 2.56 19.33
N THR A 8 10.18 2.41 20.44
CA THR A 8 10.26 1.20 21.28
C THR A 8 9.73 -0.01 20.53
N HIS A 9 8.59 0.11 19.84
CA HIS A 9 8.02 -0.96 19.04
C HIS A 9 8.85 -1.26 17.80
N ALA A 10 9.38 -0.25 17.10
CA ALA A 10 10.27 -0.46 15.97
C ALA A 10 11.51 -1.29 16.37
N LEU A 11 12.14 -0.96 17.51
CA LEU A 11 13.26 -1.73 18.04
C LEU A 11 12.85 -3.12 18.51
N LEU A 12 11.67 -3.29 19.09
CA LEU A 12 11.11 -4.58 19.46
C LEU A 12 11.00 -5.49 18.23
N LEU A 13 10.42 -5.00 17.15
CA LEU A 13 10.32 -5.74 15.88
C LEU A 13 11.69 -6.10 15.32
N GLN A 14 12.63 -5.16 15.32
CA GLN A 14 14.01 -5.39 14.89
C GLN A 14 14.70 -6.45 15.74
N MET A 15 14.47 -6.46 17.05
CA MET A 15 15.01 -7.50 17.95
C MET A 15 14.39 -8.88 17.64
N TRP A 16 13.11 -8.97 17.37
CA TRP A 16 12.44 -10.21 17.00
C TRP A 16 12.92 -10.73 15.64
N LEU A 17 13.17 -9.84 14.69
CA LEU A 17 13.75 -10.19 13.40
C LEU A 17 15.16 -10.79 13.56
N MET A 18 16.02 -10.13 14.35
CA MET A 18 17.41 -10.59 14.57
C MET A 18 17.51 -11.80 15.49
N GLN A 19 16.55 -11.98 16.38
CA GLN A 19 16.49 -13.06 17.36
C GLN A 19 15.06 -13.60 17.46
N PRO A 20 14.60 -14.44 16.51
CA PRO A 20 13.21 -14.93 16.46
C PRO A 20 12.74 -15.62 17.74
N ARG A 21 13.65 -16.22 18.51
CA ARG A 21 13.36 -16.83 19.82
C ARG A 21 12.85 -15.85 20.88
N LEU A 22 13.04 -14.55 20.69
CA LEU A 22 12.53 -13.50 21.60
C LEU A 22 11.09 -13.10 21.25
N ARG A 23 10.59 -13.48 20.08
CA ARG A 23 9.20 -13.30 19.72
C ARG A 23 8.35 -14.35 20.44
N PRO A 24 7.25 -13.97 21.08
CA PRO A 24 6.37 -14.95 21.72
C PRO A 24 5.91 -16.03 20.74
N ALA A 25 6.02 -17.29 21.15
CA ALA A 25 5.59 -18.43 20.35
C ALA A 25 4.06 -18.50 20.26
N HIS A 26 3.53 -19.13 19.20
CA HIS A 26 2.09 -19.35 19.00
C HIS A 26 1.23 -18.10 19.19
N THR A 27 1.72 -16.95 18.74
CA THR A 27 1.08 -15.66 18.97
C THR A 27 0.92 -14.90 17.68
N LEU A 28 -0.30 -14.46 17.36
CA LEU A 28 -0.54 -13.45 16.33
C LEU A 28 -0.19 -12.07 16.90
N VAL A 29 0.82 -11.44 16.33
CA VAL A 29 1.22 -10.08 16.71
C VAL A 29 0.77 -9.11 15.64
N THR A 30 0.10 -8.03 16.06
CA THR A 30 -0.38 -6.97 15.17
C THR A 30 0.20 -5.63 15.63
N LEU A 31 0.88 -4.91 14.72
CA LEU A 31 1.26 -3.52 14.90
C LEU A 31 0.21 -2.62 14.26
N VAL A 32 -0.34 -1.68 15.02
CA VAL A 32 -1.24 -0.64 14.51
C VAL A 32 -0.51 0.68 14.47
N SER A 33 -0.45 1.33 13.31
CA SER A 33 0.14 2.65 13.16
C SER A 33 -0.60 3.47 12.10
N ARG A 34 -0.71 4.78 12.32
CA ARG A 34 -1.29 5.73 11.35
C ARG A 34 -0.51 5.76 10.03
N HIS A 35 0.82 5.67 10.12
CA HIS A 35 1.75 5.75 9.00
C HIS A 35 2.57 4.48 8.88
N SER A 36 2.87 4.09 7.66
CA SER A 36 3.76 2.97 7.34
C SER A 36 5.24 3.29 7.58
N THR A 37 5.56 4.58 7.71
CA THR A 37 6.91 5.06 8.04
C THR A 37 6.91 5.75 9.40
N ALA A 38 7.79 5.34 10.30
CA ALA A 38 8.03 6.04 11.55
C ALA A 38 9.24 6.98 11.41
N LEU A 39 9.01 8.30 11.51
CA LEU A 39 10.09 9.28 11.45
C LEU A 39 10.94 9.23 12.71
N TYR A 40 12.26 9.12 12.54
CA TYR A 40 13.20 9.15 13.64
C TYR A 40 13.43 10.58 14.14
N SER A 41 12.92 10.88 15.32
CA SER A 41 12.92 12.23 15.89
C SER A 41 14.32 12.85 16.04
N GLY A 42 15.39 12.04 16.17
CA GLY A 42 16.77 12.51 16.24
C GLY A 42 17.28 13.19 14.98
N THR A 43 16.75 12.81 13.80
CA THR A 43 17.14 13.37 12.50
C THR A 43 16.25 14.52 12.03
N VAL A 44 15.10 14.76 12.68
CA VAL A 44 14.15 15.81 12.28
C VAL A 44 14.81 17.20 12.17
N PRO A 45 15.67 17.65 13.10
CA PRO A 45 16.35 18.94 12.96
C PRO A 45 17.25 19.02 11.73
N ALA A 46 17.95 17.93 11.39
CA ALA A 46 18.78 17.85 10.18
C ALA A 46 17.93 17.86 8.89
N LEU A 47 16.76 17.20 8.90
CA LEU A 47 15.77 17.26 7.82
C LEU A 47 15.22 18.69 7.64
N VAL A 48 14.87 19.36 8.74
CA VAL A 48 14.38 20.75 8.70
C VAL A 48 15.46 21.68 8.17
N ALA A 49 16.72 21.47 8.54
CA ALA A 49 17.87 22.26 8.05
C ALA A 49 18.22 21.98 6.57
N GLY A 50 17.61 20.96 5.93
CA GLY A 50 17.94 20.54 4.57
C GLY A 50 19.24 19.74 4.44
N LEU A 51 19.77 19.20 5.56
CA LEU A 51 20.97 18.36 5.58
C LEU A 51 20.66 16.88 5.26
N LEU A 52 19.42 16.47 5.37
CA LEU A 52 18.93 15.11 5.08
C LEU A 52 17.64 15.15 4.28
N GLU A 53 17.46 14.17 3.45
CA GLU A 53 16.20 13.88 2.75
C GLU A 53 15.20 13.18 3.68
N ARG A 54 13.87 13.35 3.43
CA ARG A 54 12.82 12.71 4.24
C ARG A 54 12.95 11.18 4.23
N SER A 55 13.27 10.60 3.09
CA SER A 55 13.48 9.17 2.89
C SER A 55 14.60 8.58 3.76
N ALA A 56 15.62 9.37 4.08
CA ALA A 56 16.74 8.97 4.93
C ALA A 56 16.44 9.06 6.44
N CYS A 57 15.26 9.58 6.83
CA CYS A 57 14.90 9.84 8.22
C CYS A 57 13.84 8.87 8.78
N GLY A 58 13.33 7.95 7.96
CA GLY A 58 12.22 7.07 8.29
C GLY A 58 12.63 5.63 8.57
N ILE A 59 11.85 4.96 9.40
CA ILE A 59 11.87 3.52 9.59
C ILE A 59 10.66 2.95 8.87
N ASP A 60 10.86 2.06 7.91
CA ASP A 60 9.82 1.37 7.18
C ASP A 60 9.18 0.29 8.08
N LEU A 61 8.01 0.61 8.63
CA LEU A 61 7.25 -0.29 9.50
C LEU A 61 6.58 -1.42 8.71
N TRP A 62 6.16 -1.14 7.48
CA TRP A 62 5.55 -2.15 6.61
C TRP A 62 6.51 -3.32 6.40
N ARG A 63 7.70 -3.00 5.90
CA ARG A 63 8.75 -3.98 5.67
C ARG A 63 9.21 -4.66 6.95
N LEU A 64 9.43 -3.90 8.01
CA LEU A 64 9.89 -4.42 9.29
C LEU A 64 8.89 -5.42 9.89
N CYS A 65 7.59 -5.14 9.82
CA CYS A 65 6.54 -6.06 10.24
C CYS A 65 6.53 -7.33 9.39
N GLY A 66 6.58 -7.20 8.06
CA GLY A 66 6.62 -8.35 7.15
C GLY A 66 7.78 -9.29 7.44
N LEU A 67 8.99 -8.76 7.61
CA LEU A 67 10.18 -9.54 7.94
C LEU A 67 10.13 -10.16 9.36
N ALA A 68 9.52 -9.48 10.33
CA ALA A 68 9.37 -9.99 11.70
C ALA A 68 8.16 -10.95 11.86
N GLY A 69 7.40 -11.24 10.81
CA GLY A 69 6.19 -12.06 10.87
C GLY A 69 5.07 -11.42 11.71
N VAL A 70 4.93 -10.10 11.64
CA VAL A 70 3.94 -9.30 12.37
C VAL A 70 2.95 -8.70 11.38
N THR A 71 1.66 -8.78 11.69
CA THR A 71 0.61 -8.13 10.91
C THR A 71 0.71 -6.61 11.07
N PHE A 72 0.80 -5.88 9.95
CA PHE A 72 0.76 -4.43 9.96
C PHE A 72 -0.64 -3.92 9.61
N VAL A 73 -1.21 -3.10 10.50
CA VAL A 73 -2.51 -2.44 10.31
C VAL A 73 -2.29 -0.93 10.24
N ARG A 74 -2.48 -0.36 9.05
CA ARG A 74 -2.44 1.09 8.86
C ARG A 74 -3.78 1.69 9.21
N SER A 75 -3.91 2.23 10.43
CA SER A 75 -5.13 2.88 10.91
C SER A 75 -4.84 3.87 12.02
N GLU A 76 -5.70 4.88 12.16
CA GLU A 76 -5.74 5.75 13.34
C GLU A 76 -6.35 5.01 14.52
N ILE A 77 -5.72 5.13 15.70
CA ILE A 77 -6.25 4.62 16.94
C ILE A 77 -7.14 5.70 17.56
N THR A 78 -8.43 5.42 17.67
CA THR A 78 -9.44 6.37 18.16
C THR A 78 -9.76 6.19 19.63
N GLY A 79 -9.51 4.99 20.21
CA GLY A 79 -9.82 4.70 21.60
C GLY A 79 -9.37 3.31 22.04
N LEU A 80 -9.70 3.00 23.29
CA LEU A 80 -9.44 1.72 23.93
C LEU A 80 -10.56 1.41 24.91
N ASP A 81 -11.18 0.24 24.80
CA ASP A 81 -11.97 -0.36 25.87
C ASP A 81 -11.07 -1.38 26.62
N SER A 82 -10.66 -0.98 27.81
CA SER A 82 -9.76 -1.82 28.62
C SER A 82 -10.48 -2.99 29.30
N GLN A 83 -11.81 -2.95 29.44
CA GLN A 83 -12.61 -4.03 30.01
C GLN A 83 -12.96 -5.08 28.96
N ALA A 84 -13.44 -4.65 27.80
CA ALA A 84 -13.69 -5.53 26.67
C ALA A 84 -12.38 -6.01 26.01
N ARG A 85 -11.24 -5.41 26.32
CA ARG A 85 -9.92 -5.63 25.69
C ARG A 85 -9.96 -5.39 24.19
N GLU A 86 -10.49 -4.25 23.79
CA GLU A 86 -10.67 -3.83 22.41
C GLU A 86 -9.95 -2.52 22.11
N LEU A 87 -9.12 -2.50 21.07
CA LEU A 87 -8.49 -1.29 20.54
C LEU A 87 -9.34 -0.75 19.40
N HIS A 88 -9.88 0.45 19.57
CA HIS A 88 -10.76 1.08 18.59
C HIS A 88 -9.95 1.74 17.48
N LEU A 89 -10.35 1.48 16.25
CA LEU A 89 -9.71 1.96 15.04
C LEU A 89 -10.69 2.75 14.17
N GLU A 90 -10.16 3.72 13.42
CA GLU A 90 -10.97 4.53 12.54
C GLU A 90 -11.49 3.70 11.35
N GLY A 91 -12.81 3.76 11.09
CA GLY A 91 -13.46 3.22 9.90
C GLY A 91 -13.49 1.69 9.81
N ARG A 92 -13.21 0.97 10.89
CA ARG A 92 -13.20 -0.50 10.92
C ARG A 92 -13.57 -1.03 12.32
N PRO A 93 -13.90 -2.34 12.46
CA PRO A 93 -14.14 -2.94 13.77
C PRO A 93 -12.93 -2.81 14.70
N PRO A 94 -13.17 -2.78 16.03
CA PRO A 94 -12.09 -2.82 17.01
C PRO A 94 -11.26 -4.10 16.87
N LEU A 95 -10.01 -4.05 17.32
CA LEU A 95 -9.15 -5.23 17.44
C LEU A 95 -9.17 -5.72 18.88
N ARG A 96 -9.55 -6.98 19.10
CA ARG A 96 -9.42 -7.65 20.40
C ARG A 96 -7.95 -7.99 20.68
N PHE A 97 -7.56 -7.99 21.94
CA PHE A 97 -6.20 -8.31 22.37
C PHE A 97 -6.16 -9.07 23.71
N ASP A 98 -5.26 -10.04 23.82
CA ASP A 98 -4.88 -10.66 25.09
C ASP A 98 -3.80 -9.86 25.81
N ARG A 99 -2.90 -9.26 25.01
CA ARG A 99 -1.83 -8.37 25.49
C ARG A 99 -1.77 -7.13 24.62
N LEU A 100 -1.61 -5.98 25.29
CA LEU A 100 -1.51 -4.68 24.62
C LEU A 100 -0.22 -3.98 25.03
N SER A 101 0.48 -3.42 24.07
CA SER A 101 1.61 -2.51 24.33
C SER A 101 1.35 -1.17 23.64
N LEU A 102 1.46 -0.09 24.41
CA LEU A 102 1.24 1.28 23.96
C LEU A 102 2.58 1.98 23.71
N ASP A 103 2.85 2.42 22.47
CA ASP A 103 3.94 3.31 22.08
C ASP A 103 3.45 4.31 21.01
N VAL A 104 2.34 5.00 21.36
CA VAL A 104 1.64 5.96 20.48
C VAL A 104 2.26 7.35 20.46
N GLY A 105 3.41 7.51 21.09
CA GLY A 105 4.13 8.78 21.13
C GLY A 105 3.46 9.85 21.96
N ALA A 106 3.67 11.11 21.58
CA ALA A 106 3.11 12.27 22.24
C ALA A 106 2.69 13.34 21.23
N VAL A 107 1.77 14.20 21.65
CA VAL A 107 1.33 15.40 20.93
C VAL A 107 1.89 16.66 21.59
N THR A 108 1.98 17.76 20.86
CA THR A 108 2.37 19.06 21.44
C THR A 108 1.32 19.51 22.46
N ALA A 109 1.75 19.94 23.64
CA ALA A 109 0.86 20.44 24.68
C ALA A 109 0.20 21.74 24.19
N GLU A 110 -1.15 21.78 24.25
CA GLU A 110 -1.91 22.97 23.90
C GLU A 110 -1.70 24.08 24.95
N THR A 111 -1.50 25.31 24.49
CA THR A 111 -1.41 26.50 25.34
C THR A 111 -2.71 27.30 25.19
N GLY A 112 -3.70 27.05 26.04
CA GLY A 112 -4.92 27.85 26.15
C GLY A 112 -6.17 27.23 25.52
N ALA A 113 -7.32 27.43 26.20
CA ALA A 113 -8.65 27.07 25.69
C ALA A 113 -9.01 27.99 24.51
N GLY A 114 -9.25 27.44 23.32
CA GLY A 114 -9.85 28.17 22.23
C GLY A 114 -9.31 27.91 20.80
N SER A 115 -8.41 26.97 20.58
CA SER A 115 -7.68 26.87 19.28
C SER A 115 -8.32 26.01 18.20
N ALA A 116 -9.36 25.26 18.49
CA ALA A 116 -9.94 24.34 17.49
C ALA A 116 -11.03 24.96 16.60
N ALA A 117 -11.56 26.14 16.93
CA ALA A 117 -12.70 26.74 16.24
C ALA A 117 -12.38 27.99 15.38
N SER A 118 -11.14 28.53 15.46
CA SER A 118 -10.70 29.63 14.62
C SER A 118 -9.40 29.25 13.91
N GLY A 119 -9.37 29.22 12.61
CA GLY A 119 -8.23 28.81 11.74
C GLY A 119 -6.93 29.61 11.88
N ALA A 120 -6.61 30.15 13.07
CA ALA A 120 -5.47 31.00 13.40
C ALA A 120 -4.57 30.41 14.52
N GLY A 121 -4.63 29.11 14.81
CA GLY A 121 -3.79 28.47 15.83
C GLY A 121 -2.38 28.13 15.30
N ALA A 122 -1.35 28.24 16.17
CA ALA A 122 0.01 27.84 15.84
C ALA A 122 0.06 26.35 15.49
N GLN A 123 0.77 26.00 14.39
CA GLN A 123 0.99 24.63 13.98
C GLN A 123 1.78 23.86 15.06
N PRO A 124 1.22 22.76 15.62
CA PRO A 124 1.96 21.94 16.57
C PRO A 124 3.09 21.19 15.84
N VAL A 125 4.26 21.09 16.51
CA VAL A 125 5.42 20.35 15.97
C VAL A 125 5.24 18.83 16.12
N LYS A 126 4.44 18.38 17.06
CA LYS A 126 4.03 16.96 17.18
C LYS A 126 2.50 16.84 17.04
N PRO A 127 2.02 15.91 16.18
CA PRO A 127 2.74 14.94 15.35
C PRO A 127 3.65 15.57 14.29
N LEU A 128 4.68 14.83 13.84
CA LEU A 128 5.73 15.39 12.97
C LEU A 128 5.25 15.60 11.52
N GLU A 129 4.40 14.73 10.99
CA GLU A 129 3.97 14.74 9.59
C GLU A 129 3.24 16.05 9.23
N PRO A 130 2.20 16.51 9.96
CA PRO A 130 1.54 17.78 9.66
C PRO A 130 2.47 18.99 9.79
N PHE A 131 3.48 18.91 10.67
CA PHE A 131 4.49 19.95 10.78
C PHE A 131 5.40 20.00 9.55
N LEU A 132 5.84 18.85 9.02
CA LEU A 132 6.66 18.79 7.82
C LEU A 132 5.89 19.27 6.57
N ASP A 133 4.60 18.98 6.48
CA ASP A 133 3.73 19.49 5.43
C ASP A 133 3.52 21.01 5.54
N TRP A 134 3.41 21.53 6.77
CA TRP A 134 3.39 22.97 7.03
C TRP A 134 4.70 23.62 6.58
N LEU A 135 5.85 22.99 6.84
CA LEU A 135 7.19 23.54 6.52
C LEU A 135 7.40 23.75 5.01
N ALA A 136 6.65 23.08 4.15
CA ALA A 136 6.71 23.25 2.70
C ALA A 136 6.01 24.53 2.19
N ARG A 137 5.19 25.19 3.02
CA ARG A 137 4.34 26.33 2.62
C ARG A 137 5.06 27.69 2.67
N PRO A 138 5.78 28.08 3.76
CA PRO A 138 6.42 29.38 3.83
C PRO A 138 7.68 29.45 2.95
N SER A 139 7.89 30.62 2.33
CA SER A 139 9.09 30.87 1.52
C SER A 139 10.32 31.20 2.38
N PRO A 140 11.54 30.92 1.91
CA PRO A 140 12.75 31.41 2.52
C PRO A 140 12.71 32.94 2.76
N GLY A 141 13.27 33.39 3.90
CA GLY A 141 13.19 34.77 4.35
C GLY A 141 11.96 35.08 5.23
N ALA A 142 10.96 34.21 5.28
CA ALA A 142 9.80 34.42 6.14
C ALA A 142 10.17 34.41 7.63
N VAL A 143 9.52 35.28 8.41
CA VAL A 143 9.61 35.27 9.87
C VAL A 143 8.78 34.12 10.42
N VAL A 144 9.41 33.25 11.22
CA VAL A 144 8.74 32.11 11.87
C VAL A 144 8.81 32.26 13.39
N ARG A 145 7.66 32.49 14.01
CA ARG A 145 7.54 32.63 15.47
C ARG A 145 7.29 31.27 16.10
N ILE A 146 8.19 30.82 16.95
CA ILE A 146 8.14 29.51 17.61
C ILE A 146 7.82 29.72 19.09
N ARG A 147 6.70 29.22 19.56
CA ARG A 147 6.36 29.21 20.98
C ARG A 147 7.01 28.01 21.66
N GLY A 148 7.95 28.24 22.57
CA GLY A 148 8.65 27.20 23.32
C GLY A 148 10.06 27.61 23.71
N GLY A 149 10.59 27.02 24.78
CA GLY A 149 11.95 27.30 25.30
C GLY A 149 12.76 26.06 25.65
N GLY A 150 12.30 24.87 25.27
CA GLY A 150 13.00 23.60 25.48
C GLY A 150 14.00 23.29 24.37
N ALA A 151 14.77 22.19 24.51
CA ALA A 151 15.79 21.76 23.57
C ALA A 151 15.27 21.62 22.12
N ALA A 152 14.08 21.05 21.95
CA ALA A 152 13.47 20.90 20.64
C ALA A 152 13.17 22.26 19.97
N ALA A 153 12.73 23.27 20.73
CA ALA A 153 12.45 24.59 20.19
C ALA A 153 13.72 25.32 19.76
N VAL A 154 14.81 25.19 20.55
CA VAL A 154 16.10 25.78 20.23
C VAL A 154 16.71 25.13 18.99
N GLU A 155 16.72 23.79 18.93
CA GLU A 155 17.28 23.05 17.79
C GLU A 155 16.46 23.31 16.51
N LEU A 156 15.13 23.38 16.62
CA LEU A 156 14.27 23.73 15.51
C LEU A 156 14.50 25.15 14.99
N ALA A 157 14.68 26.14 15.88
CA ALA A 157 14.97 27.50 15.48
C ALA A 157 16.30 27.61 14.72
N LEU A 158 17.34 26.91 15.19
CA LEU A 158 18.64 26.85 14.52
C LEU A 158 18.55 26.16 13.16
N ALA A 159 17.77 25.07 13.06
CA ALA A 159 17.53 24.35 11.81
C ALA A 159 16.76 25.21 10.79
N LEU A 160 15.73 25.94 11.22
CA LEU A 160 14.99 26.88 10.36
C LEU A 160 15.88 28.05 9.89
N LYS A 161 16.77 28.53 10.74
CA LYS A 161 17.78 29.54 10.36
C LYS A 161 18.69 29.02 9.24
N ALA A 162 19.15 27.77 9.36
CA ALA A 162 19.98 27.14 8.33
C ALA A 162 19.24 27.00 6.99
N ARG A 163 17.92 26.78 7.03
CA ARG A 163 17.05 26.72 5.84
C ARG A 163 16.72 28.08 5.24
N GLY A 164 17.19 29.18 5.83
CA GLY A 164 17.00 30.54 5.31
C GLY A 164 15.78 31.28 5.87
N PHE A 165 15.12 30.77 6.90
CA PHE A 165 14.06 31.50 7.62
C PHE A 165 14.60 32.49 8.63
N VAL A 166 13.74 33.37 9.15
CA VAL A 166 14.02 34.31 10.24
C VAL A 166 13.25 33.87 11.49
N PRO A 167 13.80 32.87 12.27
CA PRO A 167 13.09 32.36 13.44
C PRO A 167 13.12 33.35 14.60
N ARG A 168 12.04 33.36 15.41
CA ARG A 168 11.93 34.05 16.69
C ARG A 168 11.34 33.13 17.73
N LEU A 169 11.93 33.05 18.91
CA LEU A 169 11.45 32.23 20.02
C LEU A 169 10.60 33.06 20.97
N LEU A 170 9.36 32.59 21.25
CA LEU A 170 8.45 33.17 22.22
C LEU A 170 8.50 32.34 23.49
N LEU A 171 9.12 32.85 24.54
CA LEU A 171 9.29 32.17 25.82
C LEU A 171 8.19 32.59 26.81
N ARG A 172 7.56 31.63 27.45
CA ARG A 172 6.59 31.88 28.55
C ARG A 172 7.27 32.46 29.79
N GLY A 173 8.51 32.08 30.08
CA GLY A 173 9.30 32.49 31.25
C GLY A 173 10.47 33.41 30.88
N GLU A 174 11.37 33.57 31.84
CA GLU A 174 12.53 34.43 31.73
C GLU A 174 13.67 33.85 30.87
N GLY A 175 13.77 32.56 30.70
CA GLY A 175 14.87 31.93 30.02
C GLY A 175 14.50 30.56 29.43
N LEU A 176 15.49 29.96 28.78
CA LEU A 176 15.40 28.63 28.21
C LEU A 176 15.26 27.56 29.30
N GLN A 177 14.74 26.39 28.90
CA GLN A 177 14.50 25.22 29.77
C GLN A 177 15.25 24.00 29.22
N LEU A 178 16.59 24.03 29.24
CA LEU A 178 17.45 22.96 28.68
C LEU A 178 17.94 21.97 29.77
N GLY A 179 17.38 22.07 31.00
CA GLY A 179 17.64 21.12 32.07
C GLY A 179 18.77 21.52 33.04
N SER A 180 19.61 22.47 32.71
CA SER A 180 20.64 23.03 33.62
C SER A 180 20.98 24.49 33.30
N ALA A 181 21.49 25.21 34.27
CA ALA A 181 21.92 26.59 34.04
C ALA A 181 23.05 26.69 32.99
N ALA A 182 23.98 25.73 32.95
CA ALA A 182 25.03 25.69 31.94
C ALA A 182 24.45 25.44 30.53
N ALA A 183 23.51 24.52 30.39
CA ALA A 183 22.81 24.26 29.14
C ALA A 183 22.02 25.50 28.67
N ASN A 184 21.31 26.18 29.57
CA ASN A 184 20.54 27.38 29.23
C ASN A 184 21.46 28.50 28.72
N ARG A 185 22.57 28.79 29.40
CA ARG A 185 23.55 29.79 28.95
C ARG A 185 24.12 29.46 27.58
N LEU A 186 24.48 28.18 27.34
CA LEU A 186 25.02 27.75 26.06
C LEU A 186 23.97 27.82 24.94
N GLY A 187 22.69 27.46 25.23
CA GLY A 187 21.59 27.61 24.28
C GLY A 187 21.31 29.08 23.94
N GLU A 188 21.29 29.97 24.92
CA GLU A 188 21.11 31.42 24.69
C GLU A 188 22.27 32.00 23.85
N TRP A 189 23.47 31.57 24.12
CA TRP A 189 24.64 31.95 23.32
C TRP A 189 24.51 31.51 21.86
N LEU A 190 24.12 30.26 21.61
CA LEU A 190 23.89 29.74 20.24
C LEU A 190 22.84 30.55 19.48
N LEU A 191 21.74 30.90 20.15
CA LEU A 191 20.66 31.68 19.53
C LEU A 191 21.11 33.13 19.23
N ALA A 192 21.88 33.75 20.16
CA ALA A 192 22.45 35.07 19.96
C ALA A 192 23.45 35.08 18.80
N GLU A 193 24.34 34.06 18.72
CA GLU A 193 25.31 33.88 17.64
C GLU A 193 24.62 33.76 16.27
N ALA A 194 23.43 33.07 16.23
CA ALA A 194 22.61 32.92 15.03
C ALA A 194 21.70 34.13 14.73
N ALA A 195 21.74 35.17 15.53
CA ALA A 195 20.88 36.35 15.48
C ALA A 195 19.38 35.97 15.55
N ILE A 196 19.04 34.97 16.37
CA ILE A 196 17.67 34.54 16.61
C ILE A 196 17.08 35.29 17.81
N GLY A 197 16.02 36.06 17.59
CA GLY A 197 15.38 36.87 18.62
C GLY A 197 14.70 36.02 19.69
N LEU A 198 14.85 36.41 20.96
CA LEU A 198 14.18 35.85 22.12
C LEU A 198 13.18 36.87 22.71
N GLU A 199 11.90 36.57 22.66
CA GLU A 199 10.86 37.32 23.38
C GLU A 199 10.55 36.60 24.68
N ARG A 200 10.98 37.20 25.79
CA ARG A 200 10.78 36.66 27.14
C ARG A 200 9.44 37.12 27.71
N ARG A 201 8.82 36.30 28.57
CA ARG A 201 7.50 36.55 29.14
C ARG A 201 6.42 36.84 28.09
N ALA A 202 6.57 36.22 26.90
CA ALA A 202 5.59 36.38 25.83
C ALA A 202 4.18 36.02 26.32
N ALA A 203 3.20 36.87 26.00
CA ALA A 203 1.80 36.61 26.35
C ALA A 203 1.31 35.28 25.77
N ALA A 204 0.42 34.60 26.46
CA ALA A 204 -0.18 33.36 25.97
C ALA A 204 -0.94 33.58 24.65
N SER A 205 -1.48 34.78 24.45
CA SER A 205 -2.19 35.24 23.25
C SER A 205 -1.26 35.73 22.13
N ALA A 206 0.07 35.85 22.34
CA ALA A 206 0.98 36.30 21.29
C ALA A 206 0.89 35.35 20.07
N ALA A 207 0.82 35.92 18.86
CA ALA A 207 0.71 35.13 17.65
C ALA A 207 1.98 34.29 17.46
N ALA A 208 1.83 32.98 17.25
CA ALA A 208 2.90 32.05 16.94
C ALA A 208 2.54 31.25 15.68
N ASP A 209 3.54 30.96 14.86
CA ASP A 209 3.37 30.15 13.67
C ASP A 209 3.56 28.66 14.01
N LEU A 210 4.47 28.36 14.95
CA LEU A 210 4.75 27.01 15.46
C LEU A 210 4.61 26.91 16.98
N ALA A 211 4.07 25.78 17.45
CA ALA A 211 4.02 25.42 18.85
C ALA A 211 4.96 24.27 19.19
N CYS A 212 5.96 24.54 20.04
CA CYS A 212 6.94 23.58 20.57
C CYS A 212 6.95 23.65 22.12
N THR A 213 5.79 23.55 22.76
CA THR A 213 5.50 23.89 24.15
C THR A 213 5.59 22.74 25.13
N GLY A 214 6.25 21.69 24.80
CA GLY A 214 6.30 20.45 25.55
C GLY A 214 5.43 19.38 24.92
N SER A 215 5.38 18.19 25.53
CA SER A 215 4.65 17.04 25.01
C SER A 215 3.69 16.48 26.04
N ARG A 216 2.50 16.09 25.57
CA ARG A 216 1.49 15.35 26.34
C ARG A 216 1.16 14.06 25.61
N ALA A 217 0.76 13.04 26.37
CA ALA A 217 0.23 11.84 25.75
C ALA A 217 -1.16 12.13 25.11
N PRO A 218 -1.58 11.36 24.10
CA PRO A 218 -2.89 11.51 23.48
C PRO A 218 -4.04 11.41 24.49
N ARG A 219 -5.04 12.28 24.36
CA ARG A 219 -6.15 12.41 25.33
C ARG A 219 -6.99 11.15 25.50
N TRP A 220 -7.10 10.35 24.43
CA TRP A 220 -7.88 9.12 24.46
C TRP A 220 -7.36 8.09 25.48
N LEU A 221 -6.07 8.13 25.86
CA LEU A 221 -5.50 7.26 26.88
C LEU A 221 -6.13 7.49 28.24
N ALA A 222 -6.33 8.75 28.62
CA ALA A 222 -7.05 9.09 29.85
C ALA A 222 -8.55 8.80 29.74
N ALA A 223 -9.15 9.06 28.58
CA ALA A 223 -10.57 8.76 28.31
C ALA A 223 -10.88 7.25 28.36
N ALA A 224 -9.90 6.40 28.06
CA ALA A 224 -9.97 4.94 28.18
C ALA A 224 -9.90 4.44 29.65
N GLY A 225 -9.83 5.32 30.63
CA GLY A 225 -9.77 4.98 32.06
C GLY A 225 -8.39 4.52 32.53
N LEU A 226 -7.35 4.61 31.70
CA LEU A 226 -5.99 4.24 32.13
C LEU A 226 -5.47 5.22 33.20
N PRO A 227 -4.70 4.76 34.19
CA PRO A 227 -4.05 5.63 35.15
C PRO A 227 -3.01 6.51 34.46
N VAL A 228 -3.19 7.83 34.53
CA VAL A 228 -2.33 8.80 33.85
C VAL A 228 -1.75 9.83 34.81
N ASP A 229 -0.59 10.36 34.50
CA ASP A 229 -0.03 11.53 35.16
C ASP A 229 -0.81 12.80 34.82
N GLY A 230 -1.28 13.51 35.84
CA GLY A 230 -2.16 14.68 35.65
C GLY A 230 -1.55 15.82 34.86
N ALA A 231 -0.22 15.99 34.93
CA ALA A 231 0.48 17.09 34.23
C ALA A 231 0.71 16.79 32.75
N THR A 232 1.05 15.55 32.41
CA THR A 232 1.50 15.16 31.04
C THR A 232 0.51 14.22 30.34
N GLY A 233 -0.47 13.66 31.05
CA GLY A 233 -1.39 12.67 30.52
C GLY A 233 -0.73 11.32 30.20
N ARG A 234 0.54 11.10 30.58
CA ARG A 234 1.28 9.87 30.30
C ARG A 234 0.76 8.73 31.17
N VAL A 235 0.65 7.54 30.57
CA VAL A 235 0.15 6.34 31.27
C VAL A 235 1.15 5.91 32.34
N LEU A 236 0.66 5.76 33.57
CA LEU A 236 1.48 5.35 34.72
C LEU A 236 1.73 3.85 34.70
N THR A 237 2.99 3.48 34.69
CA THR A 237 3.44 2.08 34.73
C THR A 237 4.20 1.79 36.04
N ASP A 238 4.33 0.52 36.35
CA ASP A 238 5.33 0.03 37.29
C ASP A 238 6.73 -0.05 36.65
N ALA A 239 7.69 -0.60 37.38
CA ALA A 239 9.05 -0.75 36.89
C ALA A 239 9.19 -1.80 35.76
N SER A 240 8.21 -2.64 35.54
CA SER A 240 8.21 -3.62 34.45
C SER A 240 7.61 -3.09 33.16
N LEU A 241 7.23 -1.83 33.10
CA LEU A 241 6.50 -1.16 32.02
C LEU A 241 5.04 -1.61 31.91
N GLN A 242 4.53 -2.43 32.83
CA GLN A 242 3.11 -2.78 32.89
C GLN A 242 2.30 -1.62 33.47
N VAL A 243 1.17 -1.33 32.85
CA VAL A 243 0.25 -0.29 33.32
C VAL A 243 -0.29 -0.68 34.69
N ARG A 244 -0.28 0.25 35.63
CA ARG A 244 -0.78 0.02 36.99
C ARG A 244 -2.24 -0.41 36.96
N ASP A 245 -2.56 -1.44 37.71
CA ASP A 245 -3.91 -2.02 37.85
C ASP A 245 -4.48 -2.68 36.57
N TYR A 246 -3.64 -2.81 35.48
CA TYR A 246 -4.02 -3.44 34.21
C TYR A 246 -3.05 -4.55 33.83
N SER A 247 -3.37 -5.77 34.20
CA SER A 247 -2.56 -6.95 33.83
C SER A 247 -2.56 -7.16 32.29
N GLY A 248 -1.36 -7.36 31.73
CA GLY A 248 -1.16 -7.62 30.31
C GLY A 248 -1.24 -6.37 29.40
N VAL A 249 -1.35 -5.18 29.99
CA VAL A 249 -1.25 -3.90 29.29
C VAL A 249 0.07 -3.21 29.65
N PHE A 250 0.84 -2.84 28.65
CA PHE A 250 2.17 -2.20 28.80
C PHE A 250 2.16 -0.81 28.14
N ALA A 251 3.00 0.12 28.63
CA ALA A 251 3.21 1.40 27.99
C ALA A 251 4.68 1.81 28.02
N ALA A 252 5.18 2.30 26.89
CA ALA A 252 6.56 2.70 26.70
C ALA A 252 6.67 4.01 25.89
N GLY A 253 7.88 4.47 25.63
CA GLY A 253 8.13 5.67 24.84
C GLY A 253 7.58 6.96 25.49
N ASP A 254 7.17 7.90 24.63
CA ASP A 254 6.70 9.21 25.10
C ASP A 254 5.31 9.17 25.78
N CYS A 255 4.50 8.11 25.56
CA CYS A 255 3.19 7.97 26.18
C CYS A 255 3.22 7.24 27.54
N GLY A 256 4.29 6.51 27.89
CA GLY A 256 4.45 5.79 29.15
C GLY A 256 5.28 6.55 30.19
N LEU A 257 5.02 6.34 31.49
CA LEU A 257 5.78 6.94 32.60
C LEU A 257 5.88 5.96 33.77
N ILE A 258 7.10 5.54 34.12
CA ILE A 258 7.32 4.73 35.32
C ILE A 258 7.08 5.61 36.54
N ALA A 259 6.03 5.31 37.29
CA ALA A 259 5.58 6.13 38.44
C ALA A 259 6.65 6.29 39.53
N ALA A 260 7.40 5.22 39.83
CA ALA A 260 8.47 5.24 40.84
C ALA A 260 9.78 5.90 40.38
N ALA A 261 9.92 6.16 39.06
CA ALA A 261 11.14 6.74 38.49
C ALA A 261 10.83 7.64 37.30
N PRO A 262 10.05 8.73 37.49
CA PRO A 262 9.59 9.57 36.39
C PRO A 262 10.77 10.18 35.62
N ARG A 263 10.67 10.19 34.28
CA ARG A 263 11.65 10.81 33.35
C ARG A 263 10.89 11.63 32.31
N PRO A 264 11.49 12.73 31.82
CA PRO A 264 10.90 13.49 30.73
C PRO A 264 10.82 12.62 29.45
N ALA A 265 9.84 12.91 28.59
CA ALA A 265 9.71 12.23 27.29
C ALA A 265 10.98 12.43 26.44
N SER A 266 11.57 11.33 25.98
CA SER A 266 12.80 11.37 25.17
C SER A 266 13.06 10.02 24.51
N GLY A 267 13.52 10.03 23.24
CA GLY A 267 13.91 8.84 22.50
C GLY A 267 14.95 7.95 23.19
N VAL A 268 15.82 8.53 24.05
CA VAL A 268 16.81 7.74 24.80
C VAL A 268 16.14 6.72 25.72
N TRP A 269 15.08 7.10 26.41
CA TRP A 269 14.33 6.17 27.30
C TRP A 269 13.53 5.17 26.47
N ALA A 270 12.92 5.60 25.38
CA ALA A 270 12.19 4.72 24.48
C ALA A 270 13.07 3.59 23.93
N VAL A 271 14.27 3.94 23.44
CA VAL A 271 15.25 2.96 22.93
C VAL A 271 15.69 1.97 24.01
N ARG A 272 15.93 2.43 25.23
CA ARG A 272 16.39 1.58 26.34
C ARG A 272 15.30 0.75 26.99
N ALA A 273 14.03 1.13 26.82
CA ALA A 273 12.88 0.34 27.25
C ALA A 273 12.64 -0.91 26.41
N ALA A 274 13.02 -0.90 25.11
CA ALA A 274 12.68 -1.95 24.17
C ALA A 274 13.12 -3.37 24.59
N PRO A 275 14.36 -3.63 25.08
CA PRO A 275 14.75 -4.97 25.53
C PRO A 275 13.96 -5.46 26.75
N VAL A 276 13.58 -4.56 27.64
CA VAL A 276 12.78 -4.90 28.84
C VAL A 276 11.35 -5.21 28.41
N LEU A 277 10.78 -4.41 27.55
CA LEU A 277 9.44 -4.63 26.99
C LEU A 277 9.37 -5.97 26.24
N ALA A 278 10.38 -6.27 25.40
CA ALA A 278 10.46 -7.54 24.68
C ALA A 278 10.41 -8.74 25.61
N ALA A 279 11.28 -8.72 26.63
CA ALA A 279 11.34 -9.79 27.62
C ALA A 279 10.06 -9.92 28.45
N ASN A 280 9.41 -8.81 28.77
CA ASN A 280 8.20 -8.80 29.58
C ASN A 280 6.96 -9.20 28.77
N LEU A 281 6.85 -8.80 27.51
CA LEU A 281 5.80 -9.28 26.62
C LEU A 281 5.91 -10.80 26.42
N GLN A 282 7.10 -11.32 26.09
CA GLN A 282 7.30 -12.75 25.95
C GLN A 282 6.94 -13.50 27.26
N ARG A 283 7.45 -13.03 28.40
CA ARG A 283 7.20 -13.66 29.69
C ARG A 283 5.72 -13.62 30.08
N SER A 284 5.03 -12.52 29.84
CA SER A 284 3.60 -12.39 30.16
C SER A 284 2.70 -13.34 29.34
N ILE A 285 3.19 -13.87 28.24
CA ILE A 285 2.48 -14.80 27.36
C ILE A 285 2.90 -16.23 27.66
N GLU A 286 4.22 -16.52 27.64
CA GLU A 286 4.75 -17.88 27.78
C GLU A 286 4.87 -18.35 29.23
N GLN A 287 4.97 -17.42 30.18
CA GLN A 287 5.17 -17.69 31.61
C GLN A 287 4.34 -16.71 32.47
N PRO A 288 3.01 -16.74 32.40
CA PRO A 288 2.16 -15.71 33.02
C PRO A 288 2.33 -15.60 34.55
N GLU A 289 2.72 -16.69 35.22
CA GLU A 289 2.98 -16.72 36.68
C GLU A 289 4.39 -16.21 37.05
N ALA A 290 5.28 -16.04 36.09
CA ALA A 290 6.64 -15.60 36.37
C ALA A 290 6.70 -14.09 36.57
N PRO A 291 7.46 -13.58 37.57
CA PRO A 291 7.58 -12.15 37.80
C PRO A 291 8.20 -11.42 36.59
N LEU A 292 7.63 -10.27 36.22
CA LEU A 292 8.15 -9.44 35.15
C LEU A 292 9.48 -8.80 35.56
N ARG A 293 10.35 -8.53 34.56
CA ARG A 293 11.65 -7.91 34.77
C ARG A 293 11.48 -6.42 35.07
N PRO A 294 12.00 -5.91 36.22
CA PRO A 294 11.97 -4.49 36.49
C PRO A 294 13.06 -3.76 35.73
N TRP A 295 12.80 -2.49 35.38
CA TRP A 295 13.77 -1.56 34.78
C TRP A 295 13.83 -0.25 35.54
N ARG A 296 15.04 0.19 35.86
CA ARG A 296 15.30 1.50 36.41
C ARG A 296 15.98 2.35 35.35
N PRO A 297 15.29 3.37 34.78
CA PRO A 297 15.93 4.27 33.82
C PRO A 297 17.02 5.08 34.49
N GLN A 298 18.14 5.29 33.78
CA GLN A 298 19.26 6.12 34.26
C GLN A 298 18.78 7.53 34.60
N ARG A 299 19.51 8.22 35.50
CA ARG A 299 19.13 9.54 36.00
C ARG A 299 19.16 10.61 34.92
N TRP A 300 20.18 10.59 34.03
CA TRP A 300 20.40 11.57 32.98
C TRP A 300 20.48 10.92 31.61
N ALA A 301 19.94 11.62 30.59
CA ALA A 301 20.16 11.30 29.19
C ALA A 301 21.20 12.25 28.60
N LEU A 302 22.06 11.74 27.74
CA LEU A 302 22.85 12.57 26.85
C LEU A 302 21.92 13.21 25.82
N GLN A 303 21.95 14.53 25.71
CA GLN A 303 21.25 15.29 24.68
C GLN A 303 22.29 15.94 23.78
N LEU A 304 22.18 15.71 22.47
CA LEU A 304 23.02 16.32 21.44
C LEU A 304 22.15 17.23 20.60
N LEU A 305 22.41 18.53 20.62
CA LEU A 305 21.65 19.54 19.93
C LEU A 305 22.49 20.12 18.80
N GLY A 306 22.00 20.02 17.56
CA GLY A 306 22.68 20.53 16.37
C GLY A 306 22.35 22.00 16.07
N ASP A 307 23.28 22.73 15.50
CA ASP A 307 23.06 24.11 15.05
C ASP A 307 22.53 24.26 13.64
N GLY A 308 22.25 23.13 12.95
CA GLY A 308 21.69 23.10 11.59
C GLY A 308 22.69 23.46 10.49
N GLY A 309 23.93 23.91 10.82
CA GLY A 309 24.92 24.25 9.81
C GLY A 309 24.70 25.61 9.11
N TRP A 310 24.02 26.55 9.77
CA TRP A 310 23.73 27.87 9.20
C TRP A 310 25.00 28.74 8.92
N ARG A 311 26.15 28.34 9.47
CA ARG A 311 27.44 29.02 9.24
C ARG A 311 28.26 28.40 8.11
N PRO A 312 29.10 29.18 7.42
CA PRO A 312 30.16 28.60 6.62
C PRO A 312 31.09 27.71 7.47
N GLY A 313 31.53 26.58 6.93
CA GLY A 313 32.33 25.58 7.63
C GLY A 313 31.59 24.36 8.14
N GLY A 314 30.25 24.31 7.98
CA GLY A 314 29.42 23.17 8.25
C GLY A 314 28.84 23.08 9.67
N PRO A 315 28.03 22.07 9.94
CA PRO A 315 27.23 21.96 11.16
C PRO A 315 28.08 21.61 12.38
N ARG A 316 27.70 22.17 13.53
CA ARG A 316 28.25 21.91 14.86
C ARG A 316 27.14 21.43 15.79
N ALA A 317 27.51 20.81 16.90
CA ALA A 317 26.57 20.42 17.94
C ALA A 317 27.12 20.76 19.34
N VAL A 318 26.19 20.86 20.29
CA VAL A 318 26.45 20.91 21.72
C VAL A 318 25.94 19.66 22.42
N ALA A 319 26.56 19.30 23.52
CA ALA A 319 26.18 18.14 24.33
C ALA A 319 25.76 18.58 25.73
N PHE A 320 24.66 18.03 26.24
CA PHE A 320 24.18 18.22 27.61
C PHE A 320 24.06 16.84 28.29
N TRP A 321 24.63 16.77 29.52
CA TRP A 321 24.50 15.57 30.35
C TRP A 321 24.38 15.96 31.83
N GLY A 322 23.17 15.92 32.35
CA GLY A 322 22.89 16.43 33.67
C GLY A 322 23.31 17.91 33.83
N PRO A 323 24.20 18.26 34.78
CA PRO A 323 24.65 19.64 34.96
C PRO A 323 25.70 20.09 33.91
N LEU A 324 26.27 19.17 33.15
CA LEU A 324 27.37 19.45 32.22
C LEU A 324 26.85 19.92 30.86
N ALA A 325 27.52 20.91 30.28
CA ALA A 325 27.30 21.37 28.91
C ALA A 325 28.66 21.54 28.21
N LEU A 326 28.77 21.06 26.97
CA LEU A 326 29.99 21.04 26.18
C LEU A 326 29.71 21.46 24.73
N GLY A 327 30.66 22.15 24.12
CA GLY A 327 30.62 22.59 22.72
C GLY A 327 30.39 24.10 22.60
N PRO A 328 30.04 24.59 21.38
CA PRO A 328 29.75 23.81 20.16
C PRO A 328 31.03 23.30 19.45
N SER A 329 30.92 22.14 18.80
CA SER A 329 32.00 21.64 17.96
C SER A 329 31.52 20.77 16.78
N HIS A 330 32.33 20.73 15.72
CA HIS A 330 32.10 19.83 14.58
C HIS A 330 32.25 18.34 14.94
N TRP A 331 33.12 18.04 15.94
CA TRP A 331 33.29 16.69 16.44
C TRP A 331 32.00 16.16 17.09
N LEU A 332 31.33 16.97 17.91
CA LEU A 332 30.06 16.63 18.53
C LEU A 332 28.96 16.42 17.48
N TRP A 333 28.97 17.22 16.40
CA TRP A 333 28.05 17.00 15.29
C TRP A 333 28.30 15.67 14.59
N ARG A 334 29.57 15.36 14.24
CA ARG A 334 29.95 14.08 13.66
C ARG A 334 29.52 12.91 14.54
N TRP A 335 29.66 13.06 15.84
CA TRP A 335 29.25 12.07 16.82
C TRP A 335 27.73 11.90 16.84
N LYS A 336 26.95 13.01 16.91
CA LYS A 336 25.50 13.01 16.79
C LYS A 336 25.05 12.31 15.49
N ALA A 337 25.54 12.77 14.35
CA ALA A 337 25.20 12.21 13.04
C ALA A 337 25.57 10.72 12.93
N GLY A 338 26.67 10.30 13.55
CA GLY A 338 27.09 8.90 13.64
C GLY A 338 26.15 8.03 14.49
N ILE A 339 25.61 8.56 15.60
CA ILE A 339 24.60 7.88 16.42
C ILE A 339 23.31 7.71 15.63
N ASP A 340 22.81 8.79 15.02
CA ASP A 340 21.56 8.81 14.27
C ASP A 340 21.63 7.86 13.05
N ARG A 341 22.72 7.91 12.30
CA ARG A 341 22.96 7.02 11.17
C ARG A 341 23.02 5.55 11.60
N ARG A 342 23.80 5.18 12.62
CA ARG A 342 23.88 3.79 13.12
C ARG A 342 22.54 3.30 13.65
N PHE A 343 21.72 4.19 14.19
CA PHE A 343 20.37 3.82 14.62
C PHE A 343 19.50 3.44 13.42
N LEU A 344 19.48 4.25 12.36
CA LEU A 344 18.68 4.00 11.16
C LEU A 344 19.23 2.82 10.32
N GLU A 345 20.55 2.65 10.25
CA GLU A 345 21.20 1.51 9.58
C GLU A 345 20.75 0.14 10.12
N ARG A 346 20.33 0.06 11.40
CA ARG A 346 19.75 -1.18 11.97
C ARG A 346 18.47 -1.62 11.27
N PHE A 347 17.77 -0.68 10.65
CA PHE A 347 16.52 -0.94 9.94
C PHE A 347 16.72 -0.99 8.41
N ALA A 348 17.75 -0.35 7.88
CA ALA A 348 18.04 -0.28 6.44
C ALA A 348 18.66 -1.58 5.90
N ASN A 349 19.58 -2.21 6.62
CA ASN A 349 20.38 -3.35 6.15
C ASN A 349 19.64 -4.71 6.16
N GLN A 350 18.32 -4.72 6.21
CA GLN A 350 17.49 -5.92 6.32
C GLN A 350 17.05 -6.48 4.96
N ALA A 351 17.38 -5.81 3.83
CA ALA A 351 17.00 -6.24 2.48
C ALA A 351 17.55 -7.64 2.12
N SER A 352 18.76 -7.97 2.62
CA SER A 352 19.38 -9.28 2.40
C SER A 352 18.75 -10.44 3.18
N MET A 353 17.78 -10.16 4.06
CA MET A 353 17.09 -11.17 4.88
C MET A 353 15.74 -11.59 4.29
N ALA A 354 15.28 -10.97 3.20
CA ALA A 354 14.09 -11.43 2.50
C ALA A 354 14.35 -12.81 1.89
N PRO A 355 13.37 -13.75 1.92
CA PRO A 355 13.50 -15.05 1.28
C PRO A 355 13.82 -14.88 -0.21
N ALA A 356 14.78 -15.64 -0.73
CA ALA A 356 15.29 -15.52 -2.10
C ALA A 356 14.25 -15.77 -3.21
N ALA A 357 13.13 -16.41 -2.90
CA ALA A 357 12.03 -16.64 -3.85
C ALA A 357 10.73 -16.75 -3.07
N MET A 358 9.96 -15.65 -2.99
CA MET A 358 8.56 -15.71 -2.57
C MET A 358 7.67 -15.62 -3.80
N ALA A 359 6.76 -16.58 -3.99
CA ALA A 359 5.71 -16.47 -5.00
C ALA A 359 4.85 -15.24 -4.72
N CYS A 360 4.59 -14.43 -5.73
CA CYS A 360 3.73 -13.26 -5.60
C CYS A 360 2.31 -13.69 -5.19
N ARG A 361 1.63 -12.79 -4.47
CA ARG A 361 0.26 -12.99 -3.95
C ARG A 361 -0.71 -12.10 -4.72
N GLY A 362 -1.99 -12.10 -4.32
CA GLY A 362 -3.01 -11.39 -5.06
C GLY A 362 -3.20 -11.97 -6.47
N CYS A 363 -3.54 -11.16 -7.47
CA CYS A 363 -3.75 -11.61 -8.85
C CYS A 363 -2.49 -12.19 -9.51
N ALA A 364 -1.30 -11.88 -9.02
CA ALA A 364 -0.06 -12.52 -9.50
C ALA A 364 0.08 -14.00 -9.06
N ALA A 365 -0.80 -14.50 -8.19
CA ALA A 365 -0.95 -15.91 -7.86
C ALA A 365 -1.90 -16.67 -8.81
N LYS A 366 -2.52 -15.98 -9.78
CA LYS A 366 -3.41 -16.57 -10.80
C LYS A 366 -2.62 -17.55 -11.66
N LEU A 367 -3.29 -18.62 -12.09
CA LEU A 367 -2.71 -19.55 -13.08
C LEU A 367 -2.47 -18.79 -14.39
N SER A 368 -1.35 -19.03 -15.04
CA SER A 368 -1.06 -18.41 -16.34
C SER A 368 -2.06 -18.90 -17.40
N ALA A 369 -2.26 -18.09 -18.46
CA ALA A 369 -3.25 -18.38 -19.49
C ALA A 369 -3.03 -19.75 -20.19
N GLY A 370 -1.79 -20.16 -20.44
CA GLY A 370 -1.51 -21.39 -21.17
C GLY A 370 -2.09 -22.67 -20.56
N PRO A 371 -1.80 -23.01 -19.29
CA PRO A 371 -2.44 -24.17 -18.64
C PRO A 371 -3.97 -24.08 -18.57
N LEU A 372 -4.54 -22.89 -18.36
CA LEU A 372 -5.98 -22.69 -18.34
C LEU A 372 -6.61 -22.95 -19.73
N GLU A 373 -6.08 -22.32 -20.78
CA GLU A 373 -6.51 -22.50 -22.17
C GLU A 373 -6.41 -23.97 -22.60
N GLY A 374 -5.28 -24.62 -22.28
CA GLY A 374 -5.06 -26.02 -22.59
C GLY A 374 -6.07 -26.96 -21.89
N ALA A 375 -6.44 -26.67 -20.66
CA ALA A 375 -7.43 -27.43 -19.91
C ALA A 375 -8.84 -27.24 -20.51
N LEU A 376 -9.22 -25.99 -20.81
CA LEU A 376 -10.52 -25.67 -21.41
C LEU A 376 -10.67 -26.29 -22.80
N ALA A 377 -9.66 -26.17 -23.68
CA ALA A 377 -9.69 -26.79 -25.02
C ALA A 377 -9.84 -28.30 -24.95
N ARG A 378 -9.23 -28.97 -23.96
CA ARG A 378 -9.39 -30.42 -23.77
C ARG A 378 -10.79 -30.78 -23.25
N LEU A 379 -11.39 -29.95 -22.40
CA LEU A 379 -12.76 -30.10 -21.94
C LEU A 379 -13.78 -30.01 -23.12
N GLU A 380 -13.61 -29.03 -23.97
CA GLU A 380 -14.42 -28.84 -25.17
C GLU A 380 -14.24 -30.00 -26.17
N GLY A 381 -13.02 -30.45 -26.39
CA GLY A 381 -12.73 -31.62 -27.22
C GLY A 381 -13.27 -32.93 -26.64
N ALA A 382 -13.36 -33.06 -25.32
CA ALA A 382 -13.95 -34.25 -24.66
C ALA A 382 -15.46 -34.25 -24.68
N ALA A 383 -16.14 -33.09 -24.75
CA ALA A 383 -17.61 -32.99 -24.85
C ALA A 383 -18.17 -33.59 -26.17
N VAL A 384 -17.32 -33.85 -27.18
CA VAL A 384 -17.71 -34.55 -28.43
C VAL A 384 -17.78 -36.08 -28.23
N CYS A 385 -17.24 -36.64 -27.15
CA CYS A 385 -17.48 -38.04 -26.79
C CYS A 385 -18.81 -38.17 -26.05
N GLN A 386 -19.91 -38.12 -26.80
CA GLN A 386 -21.25 -38.47 -26.29
C GLN A 386 -21.24 -39.92 -25.80
N VAL A 387 -21.45 -40.09 -24.50
CA VAL A 387 -21.90 -41.40 -23.98
C VAL A 387 -23.24 -41.71 -24.65
N PRO A 388 -23.39 -42.81 -25.41
CA PRO A 388 -24.64 -43.13 -25.99
C PRO A 388 -25.67 -43.34 -24.87
N ALA A 389 -26.74 -42.56 -24.86
CA ALA A 389 -27.85 -42.77 -23.95
C ALA A 389 -28.48 -44.15 -24.25
N GLN A 390 -28.18 -45.15 -23.43
CA GLN A 390 -28.89 -46.42 -23.44
C GLN A 390 -30.20 -46.20 -22.69
N GLY A 391 -31.27 -45.88 -23.45
CA GLY A 391 -32.65 -45.82 -22.95
C GLY A 391 -33.64 -45.81 -24.12
N PRO A 392 -34.81 -46.45 -23.99
CA PRO A 392 -35.77 -46.55 -25.09
C PRO A 392 -36.28 -45.18 -25.51
N ALA A 393 -36.43 -45.02 -26.82
CA ALA A 393 -36.88 -43.80 -27.48
C ALA A 393 -38.22 -43.31 -26.89
N ALA A 394 -38.19 -42.19 -26.21
CA ALA A 394 -39.36 -41.37 -25.92
C ALA A 394 -39.19 -40.05 -26.69
N ASP A 395 -40.22 -39.78 -27.45
CA ASP A 395 -40.55 -38.60 -28.26
C ASP A 395 -39.51 -37.46 -28.41
N SER A 396 -39.17 -37.19 -29.67
CA SER A 396 -38.25 -36.17 -30.14
C SER A 396 -38.57 -34.75 -29.63
N VAL A 397 -38.01 -34.40 -28.49
CA VAL A 397 -37.73 -33.01 -28.21
C VAL A 397 -36.43 -32.68 -28.94
N ALA A 398 -36.46 -31.73 -29.87
CA ALA A 398 -35.30 -31.29 -30.62
C ALA A 398 -34.12 -31.02 -29.66
N ALA A 399 -32.98 -31.68 -29.94
CA ALA A 399 -31.76 -31.41 -29.16
C ALA A 399 -31.52 -29.90 -29.15
N PRO A 400 -31.22 -29.31 -27.99
CA PRO A 400 -30.86 -27.91 -27.97
C PRO A 400 -29.66 -27.69 -28.94
N PRO A 401 -29.63 -26.58 -29.68
CA PRO A 401 -28.53 -26.28 -30.58
C PRO A 401 -27.21 -26.40 -29.82
N PRO A 402 -26.11 -26.84 -30.44
CA PRO A 402 -24.82 -26.92 -29.80
C PRO A 402 -24.54 -25.53 -29.21
N VAL A 403 -24.37 -25.45 -27.89
CA VAL A 403 -23.94 -24.25 -27.21
C VAL A 403 -22.53 -24.02 -27.72
N VAL A 404 -22.39 -23.12 -28.68
CA VAL A 404 -21.07 -22.56 -29.03
C VAL A 404 -20.56 -21.96 -27.71
N ALA A 405 -19.45 -22.50 -27.19
CA ALA A 405 -18.88 -22.00 -25.95
C ALA A 405 -18.69 -20.49 -26.11
N PRO A 406 -19.38 -19.65 -25.34
CA PRO A 406 -19.22 -18.21 -25.48
C PRO A 406 -17.77 -17.84 -25.16
N THR A 407 -17.24 -16.84 -25.84
CA THR A 407 -15.97 -16.22 -25.46
C THR A 407 -16.00 -15.95 -23.96
N PRO A 408 -14.96 -16.30 -23.18
CA PRO A 408 -14.97 -16.07 -21.74
C PRO A 408 -15.19 -14.60 -21.43
N GLU A 409 -16.35 -14.25 -20.88
CA GLU A 409 -16.70 -12.93 -20.38
C GLU A 409 -16.19 -12.76 -18.94
N ASP A 410 -16.05 -11.52 -18.45
CA ASP A 410 -15.66 -11.24 -17.06
C ASP A 410 -16.73 -11.75 -16.09
N ALA A 411 -18.02 -11.57 -16.40
CA ALA A 411 -19.12 -12.13 -15.65
C ALA A 411 -20.08 -12.92 -16.56
N ALA A 412 -20.47 -14.12 -16.13
CA ALA A 412 -21.40 -14.98 -16.86
C ALA A 412 -22.84 -14.51 -16.70
N VAL A 413 -23.61 -14.44 -17.81
CA VAL A 413 -25.04 -14.25 -17.75
C VAL A 413 -25.70 -15.59 -17.36
N VAL A 414 -26.32 -15.65 -16.19
CA VAL A 414 -26.94 -16.90 -15.66
C VAL A 414 -28.42 -16.97 -15.92
N ALA A 415 -29.09 -15.83 -16.07
CA ALA A 415 -30.53 -15.78 -16.38
C ALA A 415 -30.94 -14.41 -16.92
N THR A 416 -32.15 -14.36 -17.51
CA THR A 416 -32.85 -13.11 -17.84
C THR A 416 -34.06 -12.98 -16.93
N ALA A 417 -34.19 -11.87 -16.24
CA ALA A 417 -35.32 -11.58 -15.38
C ALA A 417 -36.56 -11.20 -16.21
N ALA A 418 -37.74 -11.25 -15.59
CA ALA A 418 -39.03 -10.99 -16.25
C ALA A 418 -39.14 -9.56 -16.84
N ASP A 419 -38.38 -8.60 -16.32
CA ASP A 419 -38.29 -7.22 -16.80
C ASP A 419 -37.21 -7.02 -17.88
N GLY A 420 -36.57 -8.11 -18.36
CA GLY A 420 -35.57 -8.09 -19.39
C GLY A 420 -34.15 -7.75 -18.88
N ALA A 421 -33.97 -7.56 -17.58
CA ALA A 421 -32.64 -7.39 -17.02
C ALA A 421 -31.85 -8.70 -17.00
N LEU A 422 -30.54 -8.62 -17.18
CA LEU A 422 -29.67 -9.80 -17.12
C LEU A 422 -29.17 -10.00 -15.70
N LEU A 423 -29.21 -11.23 -15.22
CA LEU A 423 -28.60 -11.65 -13.97
C LEU A 423 -27.21 -12.20 -14.27
N LEU A 424 -26.18 -11.61 -13.63
CA LEU A 424 -24.80 -11.96 -13.87
C LEU A 424 -24.17 -12.53 -12.60
N GLN A 425 -23.19 -13.41 -12.80
CA GLN A 425 -22.41 -14.01 -11.74
C GLN A 425 -20.93 -14.08 -12.14
N SER A 426 -20.05 -13.76 -11.19
CA SER A 426 -18.61 -14.00 -11.29
C SER A 426 -18.09 -14.68 -10.03
N VAL A 427 -16.96 -15.36 -10.13
CA VAL A 427 -16.22 -15.94 -9.01
C VAL A 427 -14.77 -15.50 -9.11
N ASP A 428 -14.30 -14.78 -8.09
CA ASP A 428 -12.89 -14.41 -8.01
C ASP A 428 -12.38 -14.47 -6.57
N GLY A 429 -11.05 -14.54 -6.41
CA GLY A 429 -10.40 -14.60 -5.13
C GLY A 429 -8.92 -14.95 -5.25
N PHE A 430 -8.19 -14.70 -4.18
CA PHE A 430 -6.76 -14.96 -4.13
C PHE A 430 -6.26 -15.16 -2.69
N PRO A 431 -5.07 -15.78 -2.51
CA PRO A 431 -4.35 -15.78 -1.24
C PRO A 431 -4.07 -14.36 -0.78
N ALA A 432 -4.12 -14.13 0.53
CA ALA A 432 -4.00 -12.79 1.10
C ALA A 432 -2.80 -11.99 0.55
N LEU A 433 -3.10 -10.88 -0.11
CA LEU A 433 -2.08 -9.93 -0.64
C LEU A 433 -1.37 -9.19 0.50
N VAL A 434 -2.12 -8.81 1.51
CA VAL A 434 -1.65 -8.11 2.71
C VAL A 434 -2.02 -8.89 3.96
N ALA A 435 -1.22 -8.75 5.02
CA ALA A 435 -1.42 -9.50 6.26
C ALA A 435 -2.62 -9.01 7.09
N ASP A 436 -3.09 -7.77 6.89
CA ASP A 436 -4.29 -7.22 7.54
C ASP A 436 -5.56 -7.89 6.97
N PRO A 437 -6.30 -8.70 7.75
CA PRO A 437 -7.44 -9.47 7.22
C PRO A 437 -8.59 -8.58 6.76
N TRP A 438 -8.84 -7.45 7.42
CA TRP A 438 -9.88 -6.50 7.03
C TRP A 438 -9.56 -5.82 5.69
N LEU A 439 -8.34 -5.30 5.56
CA LEU A 439 -7.89 -4.65 4.33
C LEU A 439 -7.81 -5.63 3.17
N ASN A 440 -7.28 -6.84 3.42
CA ASN A 440 -7.23 -7.88 2.40
C ASN A 440 -8.61 -8.23 1.87
N ALA A 441 -9.58 -8.43 2.77
CA ALA A 441 -10.96 -8.75 2.40
C ALA A 441 -11.63 -7.61 1.63
N ARG A 442 -11.38 -6.36 2.03
CA ARG A 442 -11.85 -5.17 1.30
C ARG A 442 -11.31 -5.14 -0.13
N LEU A 443 -10.00 -5.37 -0.30
CA LEU A 443 -9.36 -5.41 -1.63
C LEU A 443 -9.89 -6.57 -2.47
N THR A 444 -10.00 -7.78 -1.90
CA THR A 444 -10.52 -8.94 -2.61
C THR A 444 -11.97 -8.70 -3.06
N THR A 445 -12.79 -8.04 -2.23
CA THR A 445 -14.19 -7.74 -2.58
C THR A 445 -14.28 -6.72 -3.70
N LEU A 446 -13.50 -5.64 -3.65
CA LEU A 446 -13.45 -4.64 -4.73
C LEU A 446 -13.00 -5.27 -6.05
N HIS A 447 -12.02 -6.17 -5.98
CA HIS A 447 -11.53 -6.91 -7.14
C HIS A 447 -12.59 -7.85 -7.73
N ALA A 448 -13.25 -8.67 -6.90
CA ALA A 448 -14.29 -9.57 -7.38
C ALA A 448 -15.53 -8.84 -7.90
N CYS A 449 -15.85 -7.66 -7.39
CA CYS A 449 -16.94 -6.82 -7.90
C CYS A 449 -16.59 -6.17 -9.24
N SER A 450 -15.32 -6.05 -9.62
CA SER A 450 -14.92 -5.34 -10.84
C SER A 450 -15.37 -6.05 -12.11
N ASP A 451 -15.50 -7.37 -12.12
CA ASP A 451 -16.04 -8.17 -13.22
C ASP A 451 -17.49 -7.73 -13.57
N LEU A 452 -18.30 -7.51 -12.53
CA LEU A 452 -19.68 -7.07 -12.73
C LEU A 452 -19.72 -5.62 -13.22
N TRP A 453 -18.88 -4.74 -12.67
CA TRP A 453 -18.79 -3.36 -13.13
C TRP A 453 -18.29 -3.28 -14.56
N ALA A 454 -17.32 -4.12 -14.94
CA ALA A 454 -16.85 -4.25 -16.32
C ALA A 454 -17.96 -4.71 -17.27
N SER A 455 -18.88 -5.53 -16.77
CA SER A 455 -20.06 -6.03 -17.54
C SER A 455 -21.25 -5.05 -17.52
N GLY A 456 -21.13 -3.85 -16.95
CA GLY A 456 -22.21 -2.87 -16.88
C GLY A 456 -23.28 -3.17 -15.83
N ALA A 457 -22.96 -4.04 -14.87
CA ALA A 457 -23.91 -4.52 -13.85
C ALA A 457 -23.68 -3.84 -12.47
N SER A 458 -24.76 -3.72 -11.71
CA SER A 458 -24.72 -3.44 -10.28
C SER A 458 -24.53 -4.72 -9.49
N VAL A 459 -23.81 -4.64 -8.35
CA VAL A 459 -23.66 -5.76 -7.41
C VAL A 459 -24.87 -5.82 -6.49
N GLU A 460 -25.49 -7.01 -6.34
CA GLU A 460 -26.67 -7.23 -5.49
C GLU A 460 -26.36 -8.09 -4.25
N SER A 461 -25.53 -9.12 -4.43
CA SER A 461 -25.20 -10.04 -3.34
C SER A 461 -23.87 -10.75 -3.55
N VAL A 462 -23.31 -11.24 -2.44
CA VAL A 462 -22.03 -11.96 -2.42
C VAL A 462 -22.14 -13.17 -1.50
N GLN A 463 -21.49 -14.27 -1.89
CA GLN A 463 -21.15 -15.40 -1.02
C GLN A 463 -19.64 -15.47 -0.85
N ALA A 464 -19.18 -15.78 0.38
CA ALA A 464 -17.75 -15.79 0.71
C ALA A 464 -17.25 -17.20 1.05
N LEU A 465 -16.21 -17.66 0.39
CA LEU A 465 -15.41 -18.82 0.78
C LEU A 465 -14.15 -18.32 1.51
N VAL A 466 -14.11 -18.55 2.83
CA VAL A 466 -13.01 -18.08 3.68
C VAL A 466 -12.18 -19.26 4.16
N THR A 467 -10.89 -19.27 3.87
CA THR A 467 -9.93 -20.18 4.48
C THR A 467 -9.16 -19.43 5.57
N LEU A 468 -9.28 -19.88 6.81
CA LEU A 468 -8.58 -19.33 7.97
C LEU A 468 -7.36 -20.19 8.29
N PRO A 469 -6.25 -19.63 8.79
CA PRO A 469 -5.16 -20.43 9.29
C PRO A 469 -5.58 -21.26 10.51
N GLU A 470 -4.91 -22.40 10.73
CA GLU A 470 -5.06 -23.18 11.96
C GLU A 470 -4.66 -22.30 13.15
N ALA A 471 -5.56 -22.15 14.11
CA ALA A 471 -5.38 -21.31 15.29
C ALA A 471 -6.41 -21.67 16.38
N GLU A 472 -6.22 -21.14 17.59
CA GLU A 472 -7.23 -21.22 18.66
C GLU A 472 -8.56 -20.60 18.21
N PRO A 473 -9.70 -21.16 18.63
CA PRO A 473 -11.03 -20.74 18.17
C PRO A 473 -11.32 -19.23 18.34
N ALA A 474 -10.88 -18.64 19.44
CA ALA A 474 -11.08 -17.20 19.68
C ALA A 474 -10.31 -16.33 18.68
N LEU A 475 -9.12 -16.76 18.23
CA LEU A 475 -8.35 -16.08 17.19
C LEU A 475 -8.97 -16.27 15.81
N GLN A 476 -9.48 -17.48 15.52
CA GLN A 476 -10.22 -17.74 14.27
C GLN A 476 -11.49 -16.88 14.18
N GLU A 477 -12.24 -16.74 15.30
CA GLU A 477 -13.40 -15.85 15.40
C GLU A 477 -13.03 -14.40 15.05
N GLU A 478 -11.93 -13.89 15.64
CA GLU A 478 -11.45 -12.52 15.37
C GLU A 478 -11.01 -12.34 13.92
N LEU A 479 -10.24 -13.27 13.37
CA LEU A 479 -9.82 -13.22 11.96
C LEU A 479 -11.00 -13.26 11.00
N LEU A 480 -12.01 -14.11 11.28
CA LEU A 480 -13.24 -14.19 10.50
C LEU A 480 -14.04 -12.90 10.59
N LEU A 481 -14.21 -12.34 11.79
CA LEU A 481 -14.91 -11.07 12.02
C LEU A 481 -14.27 -9.93 11.21
N GLN A 482 -12.94 -9.78 11.30
CA GLN A 482 -12.21 -8.76 10.54
C GLN A 482 -12.38 -8.99 9.02
N THR A 483 -12.28 -10.24 8.56
CA THR A 483 -12.45 -10.59 7.14
C THR A 483 -13.86 -10.24 6.64
N LEU A 484 -14.90 -10.73 7.30
CA LEU A 484 -16.28 -10.47 6.88
C LEU A 484 -16.68 -9.00 7.00
N SER A 485 -16.12 -8.28 7.98
CA SER A 485 -16.30 -6.83 8.09
C SER A 485 -15.62 -6.07 6.96
N GLY A 486 -14.46 -6.56 6.50
CA GLY A 486 -13.79 -6.04 5.29
C GLY A 486 -14.66 -6.21 4.05
N VAL A 487 -15.27 -7.37 3.86
CA VAL A 487 -16.26 -7.62 2.78
C VAL A 487 -17.42 -6.63 2.88
N ARG A 488 -18.05 -6.52 4.05
CA ARG A 488 -19.20 -5.63 4.25
C ARG A 488 -18.84 -4.15 4.05
N SER A 489 -17.62 -3.74 4.36
CA SER A 489 -17.16 -2.36 4.13
C SER A 489 -17.25 -1.91 2.67
N VAL A 490 -17.29 -2.87 1.73
CA VAL A 490 -17.53 -2.63 0.30
C VAL A 490 -19.00 -2.77 -0.05
N LEU A 491 -19.67 -3.80 0.46
CA LEU A 491 -21.05 -4.13 0.08
C LEU A 491 -22.06 -3.15 0.65
N ASP A 492 -21.92 -2.75 1.91
CA ASP A 492 -22.90 -1.88 2.59
C ASP A 492 -23.11 -0.54 1.85
N PRO A 493 -22.05 0.18 1.38
CA PRO A 493 -22.24 1.39 0.57
C PRO A 493 -22.88 1.16 -0.80
N LEU A 494 -22.80 -0.07 -1.34
CA LEU A 494 -23.41 -0.45 -2.60
C LEU A 494 -24.89 -0.89 -2.45
N GLY A 495 -25.37 -1.02 -1.20
CA GLY A 495 -26.67 -1.63 -0.91
C GLY A 495 -26.71 -3.14 -1.18
N ALA A 496 -25.54 -3.76 -1.40
CA ALA A 496 -25.41 -5.18 -1.65
C ALA A 496 -25.32 -6.01 -0.36
N ARG A 497 -25.64 -7.30 -0.42
CA ARG A 497 -25.72 -8.14 0.77
C ARG A 497 -24.73 -9.29 0.75
N LEU A 498 -24.08 -9.55 1.88
CA LEU A 498 -23.45 -10.84 2.13
C LEU A 498 -24.52 -11.85 2.52
N ILE A 499 -24.81 -12.81 1.62
CA ILE A 499 -25.96 -13.74 1.76
C ILE A 499 -25.57 -15.12 2.28
N GLY A 500 -24.28 -15.39 2.49
CA GLY A 500 -23.79 -16.66 3.00
C GLY A 500 -22.36 -16.94 2.55
N GLY A 501 -22.00 -18.19 2.64
CA GLY A 501 -20.67 -18.65 2.24
C GLY A 501 -20.27 -19.94 2.94
N HIS A 502 -18.98 -20.22 2.93
CA HIS A 502 -18.39 -21.39 3.59
C HIS A 502 -17.06 -21.01 4.25
N THR A 503 -16.74 -21.68 5.35
CA THR A 503 -15.48 -21.46 6.07
C THR A 503 -14.68 -22.75 6.14
N LEU A 504 -13.38 -22.65 5.89
CA LEU A 504 -12.45 -23.75 5.94
C LEU A 504 -11.30 -23.41 6.90
N GLU A 505 -10.78 -24.42 7.59
CA GLU A 505 -9.51 -24.31 8.26
C GLU A 505 -8.39 -24.74 7.32
N GLY A 506 -7.39 -23.90 7.12
CA GLY A 506 -6.22 -24.19 6.30
C GLY A 506 -5.32 -25.21 6.97
N ARG A 507 -4.71 -26.09 6.17
CA ARG A 507 -3.75 -27.11 6.62
C ARG A 507 -2.33 -26.73 6.16
N ASP A 508 -1.33 -27.36 6.72
CA ASP A 508 0.08 -27.27 6.29
C ASP A 508 0.63 -25.83 6.24
N GLY A 509 0.21 -24.99 7.20
CA GLY A 509 0.64 -23.59 7.27
C GLY A 509 -0.03 -22.67 6.23
N ALA A 510 -1.14 -23.10 5.61
CA ALA A 510 -1.92 -22.24 4.73
C ALA A 510 -2.35 -20.96 5.47
N GLY A 511 -2.14 -19.82 4.83
CA GLY A 511 -2.56 -18.53 5.34
C GLY A 511 -4.04 -18.23 5.05
N LEU A 512 -4.46 -17.02 5.37
CA LEU A 512 -5.78 -16.50 5.01
C LEU A 512 -5.94 -16.48 3.49
N ALA A 513 -7.06 -17.03 2.99
CA ALA A 513 -7.51 -16.88 1.61
C ALA A 513 -9.01 -16.56 1.58
N LEU A 514 -9.40 -15.77 0.59
CA LEU A 514 -10.78 -15.34 0.40
C LEU A 514 -11.15 -15.48 -1.09
N GLY A 515 -12.20 -16.25 -1.35
CA GLY A 515 -12.88 -16.31 -2.65
C GLY A 515 -14.33 -15.81 -2.51
N LEU A 516 -14.82 -15.12 -3.52
CA LEU A 516 -16.15 -14.52 -3.52
C LEU A 516 -16.91 -14.94 -4.78
N THR A 517 -18.14 -15.39 -4.61
CA THR A 517 -19.11 -15.45 -5.69
C THR A 517 -19.94 -14.19 -5.63
N VAL A 518 -19.86 -13.37 -6.69
CA VAL A 518 -20.52 -12.07 -6.78
C VAL A 518 -21.69 -12.19 -7.77
N ASN A 519 -22.88 -11.77 -7.32
CA ASN A 519 -24.09 -11.76 -8.14
C ASN A 519 -24.52 -10.33 -8.37
N GLY A 520 -24.98 -10.04 -9.58
CA GLY A 520 -25.41 -8.70 -9.94
C GLY A 520 -26.42 -8.67 -11.08
N ARG A 521 -26.78 -7.45 -11.45
CA ARG A 521 -27.84 -7.20 -12.41
C ARG A 521 -27.45 -6.09 -13.37
N ALA A 522 -27.56 -6.35 -14.66
CA ALA A 522 -27.49 -5.34 -15.70
C ALA A 522 -28.90 -5.00 -16.19
N ALA A 523 -29.24 -3.72 -16.22
CA ALA A 523 -30.50 -3.25 -16.76
C ALA A 523 -30.65 -3.64 -18.26
N PRO A 524 -31.85 -3.75 -18.82
CA PRO A 524 -32.03 -4.04 -20.22
C PRO A 524 -31.24 -3.11 -21.13
N GLY A 525 -30.41 -3.67 -22.03
CA GLY A 525 -29.59 -2.93 -22.97
C GLY A 525 -28.35 -2.27 -22.35
N ARG A 526 -28.01 -2.55 -21.08
CA ARG A 526 -26.83 -2.00 -20.39
C ARG A 526 -25.70 -3.00 -20.16
N HIS A 527 -25.87 -4.23 -20.59
CA HIS A 527 -24.79 -5.22 -20.54
C HIS A 527 -23.70 -4.88 -21.57
N TRP A 528 -22.46 -4.82 -21.13
CA TRP A 528 -21.30 -4.64 -21.99
C TRP A 528 -20.58 -5.97 -22.12
N PRO A 529 -20.36 -6.45 -23.35
CA PRO A 529 -19.46 -7.58 -23.58
C PRO A 529 -18.01 -7.12 -23.40
N LYS A 530 -17.13 -8.07 -23.17
CA LYS A 530 -15.68 -7.82 -23.20
C LYS A 530 -15.22 -7.35 -24.59
N GLY A 531 -15.82 -7.85 -25.65
CA GLY A 531 -15.58 -7.50 -27.05
C GLY A 531 -16.69 -8.00 -27.98
N PRO A 532 -16.54 -7.87 -29.30
CA PRO A 532 -15.44 -7.24 -30.01
C PRO A 532 -15.47 -5.70 -29.97
N LEU A 533 -14.30 -5.09 -30.13
CA LEU A 533 -14.18 -3.65 -30.34
C LEU A 533 -14.70 -3.24 -31.74
N HIS A 534 -15.07 -1.98 -31.91
CA HIS A 534 -15.54 -1.45 -33.16
C HIS A 534 -14.60 -0.38 -33.74
N PRO A 535 -14.44 -0.29 -35.08
CA PRO A 535 -13.71 0.81 -35.70
C PRO A 535 -14.25 2.16 -35.25
N GLY A 536 -13.39 3.09 -34.89
CA GLY A 536 -13.75 4.42 -34.39
C GLY A 536 -13.90 4.48 -32.87
N ASP A 537 -13.84 3.36 -32.15
CA ASP A 537 -13.83 3.39 -30.68
C ASP A 537 -12.56 4.04 -30.14
N VAL A 538 -12.71 4.75 -29.05
CA VAL A 538 -11.63 5.31 -28.23
C VAL A 538 -11.56 4.54 -26.91
N LEU A 539 -10.37 4.11 -26.55
CA LEU A 539 -10.13 3.35 -25.32
C LEU A 539 -9.84 4.30 -24.17
N MET A 540 -10.61 4.18 -23.10
CA MET A 540 -10.42 4.90 -21.84
C MET A 540 -9.95 3.93 -20.77
N LEU A 541 -8.77 4.18 -20.19
CA LEU A 541 -8.27 3.50 -19.01
C LEU A 541 -8.63 4.32 -17.76
N CYS A 542 -9.40 3.75 -16.83
CA CYS A 542 -9.98 4.48 -15.71
C CYS A 542 -9.04 4.63 -14.50
N GLY A 543 -7.75 4.37 -14.65
CA GLY A 543 -6.76 4.55 -13.60
C GLY A 543 -5.37 4.04 -13.96
N PRO A 544 -4.39 4.18 -13.05
CA PRO A 544 -3.00 3.81 -13.28
C PRO A 544 -2.76 2.31 -13.14
N LEU A 545 -1.65 1.83 -13.72
CA LEU A 545 -1.14 0.45 -13.66
C LEU A 545 0.09 0.35 -12.74
N GLY A 546 0.50 -0.88 -12.39
CA GLY A 546 1.75 -1.17 -11.70
C GLY A 546 1.60 -1.79 -10.32
N SER A 547 0.40 -2.26 -9.92
CA SER A 547 0.22 -2.92 -8.62
C SER A 547 1.01 -4.22 -8.51
N GLY A 548 1.15 -5.00 -9.58
CA GLY A 548 1.89 -6.26 -9.58
C GLY A 548 3.36 -6.07 -9.24
N VAL A 549 4.06 -5.20 -9.95
CA VAL A 549 5.49 -4.93 -9.70
C VAL A 549 5.72 -4.30 -8.32
N LEU A 550 4.82 -3.41 -7.86
CA LEU A 550 4.94 -2.77 -6.54
C LEU A 550 4.88 -3.79 -5.41
N PHE A 551 3.90 -4.70 -5.43
CA PHE A 551 3.77 -5.73 -4.39
C PHE A 551 4.85 -6.81 -4.52
N ALA A 552 5.30 -7.17 -5.72
CA ALA A 552 6.44 -8.05 -5.91
C ALA A 552 7.72 -7.45 -5.28
N ALA A 553 8.00 -6.19 -5.55
CA ALA A 553 9.14 -5.49 -4.96
C ALA A 553 8.97 -5.28 -3.44
N ALA A 554 7.74 -5.04 -2.94
CA ALA A 554 7.47 -4.93 -1.51
C ALA A 554 7.76 -6.22 -0.76
N MET A 555 7.37 -7.38 -1.31
CA MET A 555 7.67 -8.70 -0.74
C MET A 555 9.18 -8.97 -0.67
N ALA A 556 9.94 -8.46 -1.63
CA ALA A 556 11.40 -8.50 -1.63
C ALA A 556 12.05 -7.37 -0.80
N GLY A 557 11.26 -6.46 -0.22
CA GLY A 557 11.74 -5.32 0.57
C GLY A 557 12.41 -4.22 -0.25
N ALA A 558 12.11 -4.11 -1.54
CA ALA A 558 12.68 -3.12 -2.45
C ALA A 558 11.76 -1.91 -2.70
N ALA A 559 10.43 -2.08 -2.54
CA ALA A 559 9.49 -0.96 -2.69
C ALA A 559 9.55 -0.02 -1.49
N ARG A 560 9.39 1.29 -1.75
CA ARG A 560 9.26 2.28 -0.68
C ARG A 560 7.87 2.21 -0.05
N PRO A 561 7.73 2.39 1.28
CA PRO A 561 6.44 2.30 1.95
C PRO A 561 5.41 3.32 1.43
N GLU A 562 5.85 4.52 1.00
CA GLU A 562 4.97 5.54 0.44
C GLU A 562 4.35 5.10 -0.90
N TRP A 563 5.06 4.30 -1.69
CA TRP A 563 4.54 3.75 -2.96
C TRP A 563 3.47 2.69 -2.69
N ILE A 564 3.69 1.85 -1.68
CA ILE A 564 2.70 0.84 -1.26
C ILE A 564 1.47 1.51 -0.65
N ASP A 565 1.65 2.55 0.16
CA ASP A 565 0.54 3.34 0.70
C ASP A 565 -0.32 3.94 -0.41
N ALA A 566 0.30 4.57 -1.41
CA ALA A 566 -0.41 5.15 -2.57
C ALA A 566 -1.13 4.07 -3.40
N ALA A 567 -0.50 2.92 -3.61
CA ALA A 567 -1.12 1.80 -4.31
C ALA A 567 -2.33 1.27 -3.54
N LEU A 568 -2.21 1.00 -2.24
CA LEU A 568 -3.31 0.54 -1.40
C LEU A 568 -4.46 1.55 -1.32
N GLU A 569 -4.16 2.84 -1.26
CA GLU A 569 -5.18 3.89 -1.28
C GLU A 569 -5.96 3.89 -2.59
N ARG A 570 -5.26 3.76 -3.72
CA ARG A 570 -5.89 3.67 -5.04
C ARG A 570 -6.72 2.39 -5.20
N MET A 571 -6.19 1.25 -4.78
CA MET A 571 -6.84 -0.06 -4.88
C MET A 571 -8.13 -0.14 -4.03
N GLN A 572 -8.26 0.62 -2.97
CA GLN A 572 -9.46 0.67 -2.12
C GLN A 572 -10.61 1.48 -2.71
N ARG A 573 -10.43 2.07 -3.87
CA ARG A 573 -11.45 2.91 -4.50
C ARG A 573 -12.44 2.06 -5.30
N SER A 574 -13.72 2.14 -4.93
CA SER A 574 -14.79 1.47 -5.69
C SER A 574 -14.94 2.10 -7.07
N GLN A 575 -15.06 1.26 -8.10
CA GLN A 575 -15.33 1.64 -9.48
C GLN A 575 -16.82 1.61 -9.84
N ALA A 576 -17.71 1.27 -8.90
CA ALA A 576 -19.16 1.25 -9.10
C ALA A 576 -19.73 2.55 -9.72
N PRO A 577 -19.27 3.77 -9.34
CA PRO A 577 -19.76 4.99 -9.97
C PRO A 577 -19.48 5.10 -11.47
N LEU A 578 -18.48 4.36 -11.98
CA LEU A 578 -18.13 4.35 -13.39
C LEU A 578 -19.20 3.66 -14.25
N VAL A 579 -19.96 2.70 -13.71
CA VAL A 579 -20.97 1.95 -14.44
C VAL A 579 -22.01 2.88 -15.06
N GLU A 580 -22.63 3.74 -14.24
CA GLU A 580 -23.63 4.70 -14.72
C GLU A 580 -23.02 5.77 -15.63
N LEU A 581 -21.81 6.23 -15.32
CA LEU A 581 -21.11 7.22 -16.15
C LEU A 581 -20.80 6.65 -17.53
N LEU A 582 -20.16 5.50 -17.62
CA LEU A 582 -19.80 4.89 -18.89
C LEU A 582 -21.03 4.54 -19.73
N ALA A 583 -22.13 4.09 -19.09
CA ALA A 583 -23.41 3.85 -19.77
C ALA A 583 -23.99 5.14 -20.37
N ALA A 584 -23.98 6.25 -19.63
CA ALA A 584 -24.48 7.53 -20.09
C ALA A 584 -23.72 8.07 -21.34
N TYR A 585 -22.45 7.70 -21.46
CA TYR A 585 -21.62 8.08 -22.62
C TYR A 585 -21.52 7.01 -23.69
N GLY A 586 -22.30 5.92 -23.58
CA GLY A 586 -22.46 4.92 -24.64
C GLY A 586 -21.28 3.94 -24.73
N CYS A 587 -20.80 3.48 -23.59
CA CYS A 587 -19.82 2.39 -23.52
C CYS A 587 -20.32 1.18 -24.31
N ARG A 588 -19.45 0.60 -25.15
CA ARG A 588 -19.81 -0.51 -26.06
C ARG A 588 -19.21 -1.83 -25.63
N ALA A 589 -17.99 -1.80 -25.09
CA ALA A 589 -17.28 -2.95 -24.56
C ALA A 589 -16.43 -2.48 -23.38
N CYS A 590 -16.25 -3.33 -22.38
CA CYS A 590 -15.48 -3.01 -21.20
C CYS A 590 -14.89 -4.29 -20.61
N THR A 591 -13.74 -4.17 -19.96
CA THR A 591 -13.11 -5.21 -19.12
C THR A 591 -12.39 -4.54 -17.96
N ASP A 592 -12.12 -5.26 -16.88
CA ASP A 592 -11.20 -4.82 -15.86
C ASP A 592 -9.78 -5.35 -16.16
N ILE A 593 -8.77 -4.54 -15.84
CA ILE A 593 -7.38 -4.95 -16.08
C ILE A 593 -6.87 -5.67 -14.84
N THR A 594 -6.69 -6.99 -14.94
CA THR A 594 -6.32 -7.84 -13.81
C THR A 594 -5.09 -8.72 -14.12
N GLY A 595 -5.17 -10.02 -13.89
CA GLY A 595 -4.02 -10.93 -13.90
C GLY A 595 -3.22 -10.98 -15.20
N PHE A 596 -3.85 -10.77 -16.35
CA PHE A 596 -3.18 -10.84 -17.68
C PHE A 596 -2.56 -9.51 -18.12
N GLY A 597 -2.73 -8.44 -17.35
CA GLY A 597 -2.23 -7.10 -17.69
C GLY A 597 -3.00 -6.44 -18.83
N LEU A 598 -2.67 -5.18 -19.14
CA LEU A 598 -3.39 -4.40 -20.14
C LEU A 598 -3.39 -5.07 -21.52
N LEU A 599 -2.24 -5.60 -22.00
CA LEU A 599 -2.16 -6.21 -23.32
C LEU A 599 -2.93 -7.52 -23.44
N GLY A 600 -2.93 -8.33 -22.37
CA GLY A 600 -3.70 -9.58 -22.36
C GLY A 600 -5.21 -9.30 -22.51
N HIS A 601 -5.75 -8.43 -21.67
CA HIS A 601 -7.17 -8.08 -21.71
C HIS A 601 -7.56 -7.32 -22.99
N LEU A 602 -6.69 -6.44 -23.49
CA LEU A 602 -6.94 -5.78 -24.78
C LEU A 602 -6.95 -6.80 -25.96
N GLY A 603 -6.10 -7.83 -25.88
CA GLY A 603 -6.14 -8.95 -26.84
C GLY A 603 -7.48 -9.69 -26.84
N GLU A 604 -8.03 -9.94 -25.65
CA GLU A 604 -9.37 -10.54 -25.49
C GLU A 604 -10.45 -9.63 -26.09
N MET A 605 -10.42 -8.33 -25.84
CA MET A 605 -11.35 -7.34 -26.42
C MET A 605 -11.29 -7.29 -27.97
N LEU A 606 -10.12 -7.54 -28.56
CA LEU A 606 -9.96 -7.62 -30.02
C LEU A 606 -10.48 -8.90 -30.62
N GLY A 607 -10.91 -9.87 -29.81
CA GLY A 607 -11.29 -11.20 -30.26
C GLY A 607 -10.10 -12.07 -30.69
N ALA A 608 -8.88 -11.70 -30.30
CA ALA A 608 -7.64 -12.43 -30.61
C ALA A 608 -7.55 -13.79 -29.89
N GLY A 609 -8.46 -14.10 -28.98
CA GLY A 609 -8.63 -15.39 -28.31
C GLY A 609 -9.55 -16.37 -29.02
N GLY A 610 -10.10 -16.04 -30.20
CA GLY A 610 -10.93 -16.95 -30.99
C GLY A 610 -10.14 -18.13 -31.58
N PRO A 611 -10.80 -19.25 -31.94
CA PRO A 611 -10.15 -20.49 -32.39
C PRO A 611 -9.31 -20.38 -33.64
N GLY A 612 -9.16 -19.20 -34.25
CA GLY A 612 -8.32 -18.93 -35.42
C GLY A 612 -6.93 -18.37 -35.12
N LEU A 613 -6.70 -17.81 -33.90
CA LEU A 613 -5.39 -17.42 -33.38
C LEU A 613 -4.94 -18.34 -32.23
N GLY A 614 -5.64 -19.44 -32.08
CA GLY A 614 -5.32 -20.47 -31.10
C GLY A 614 -3.89 -20.94 -31.20
N SER A 615 -3.35 -21.30 -30.06
CA SER A 615 -2.09 -21.94 -29.69
C SER A 615 -1.25 -22.60 -30.83
N GLY A 616 -1.85 -23.02 -31.88
CA GLY A 616 -1.17 -23.66 -33.03
C GLY A 616 -0.32 -22.74 -33.91
N ALA A 617 -0.47 -21.41 -33.85
CA ALA A 617 0.36 -20.48 -34.64
C ALA A 617 1.59 -20.00 -33.84
N LEU A 618 1.48 -19.94 -32.52
CA LEU A 618 2.60 -19.57 -31.62
C LEU A 618 3.43 -20.77 -31.18
N GLU A 619 2.87 -21.98 -31.13
CA GLU A 619 3.58 -23.22 -30.76
C GLU A 619 4.54 -23.75 -31.88
N ARG A 620 4.44 -23.26 -33.10
CA ARG A 620 5.34 -23.72 -34.19
C ARG A 620 6.69 -23.01 -34.30
N GLN A 621 6.99 -22.08 -33.40
CA GLN A 621 8.35 -21.55 -33.22
C GLN A 621 8.88 -22.06 -31.89
N GLY A 622 9.61 -23.19 -31.96
CA GLY A 622 10.13 -23.90 -30.80
C GLY A 622 10.89 -23.02 -29.80
N PHE A 623 10.34 -22.87 -28.64
CA PHE A 623 11.13 -22.59 -27.47
C PHE A 623 11.70 -23.93 -26.98
N GLN A 624 13.00 -24.14 -27.17
CA GLN A 624 13.70 -25.17 -26.42
C GLN A 624 13.67 -24.80 -24.94
N GLU A 625 13.13 -25.67 -24.12
CA GLU A 625 13.33 -25.64 -22.68
C GLU A 625 14.84 -25.69 -22.42
N VAL A 626 15.37 -24.61 -21.89
CA VAL A 626 16.71 -24.62 -21.31
C VAL A 626 16.54 -25.17 -19.88
N ASP A 627 16.97 -26.40 -19.72
CA ASP A 627 17.05 -27.10 -18.43
C ASP A 627 17.95 -26.28 -17.49
N ALA A 628 17.37 -25.64 -16.48
CA ALA A 628 18.09 -24.87 -15.48
C ALA A 628 18.70 -25.80 -14.46
N GLY A 629 19.92 -26.27 -14.76
CA GLY A 629 20.78 -26.92 -13.79
C GLY A 629 21.14 -25.94 -12.66
N HIS A 630 20.95 -26.40 -11.43
CA HIS A 630 21.32 -25.71 -10.20
C HIS A 630 22.78 -25.26 -10.21
N GLU A 631 23.00 -23.93 -10.06
CA GLU A 631 24.14 -23.39 -9.27
C GLU A 631 23.92 -21.88 -9.01
N GLY A 632 23.97 -21.54 -7.78
CA GLY A 632 24.20 -20.35 -6.97
C GLY A 632 24.01 -18.93 -7.51
N GLY A 633 23.03 -18.21 -6.99
CA GLY A 633 23.12 -16.80 -6.57
C GLY A 633 23.47 -15.73 -7.62
N THR A 634 22.51 -14.89 -7.98
CA THR A 634 22.55 -13.61 -8.75
C THR A 634 21.78 -13.54 -10.08
N GLU A 635 20.86 -14.44 -10.39
CA GLU A 635 20.25 -14.54 -11.74
C GLU A 635 18.87 -13.90 -11.95
N VAL A 636 18.29 -13.21 -10.98
CA VAL A 636 16.97 -12.57 -11.20
C VAL A 636 17.07 -11.33 -12.12
N ALA A 637 18.23 -10.72 -12.23
CA ALA A 637 18.47 -9.58 -13.13
C ALA A 637 18.71 -9.99 -14.60
N CYS A 638 19.08 -11.25 -14.89
CA CYS A 638 19.44 -11.68 -16.25
C CYS A 638 18.27 -12.18 -17.10
N ALA A 639 17.14 -12.58 -16.49
CA ALA A 639 15.99 -13.10 -17.25
C ALA A 639 15.35 -12.07 -18.20
N TRP A 640 15.43 -10.79 -17.90
CA TRP A 640 14.90 -9.72 -18.75
C TRP A 640 15.74 -9.40 -19.96
N ALA A 641 17.05 -9.54 -19.88
CA ALA A 641 17.95 -9.31 -21.02
C ALA A 641 17.75 -10.35 -22.15
N ALA A 642 17.38 -11.59 -21.79
CA ALA A 642 17.13 -12.65 -22.77
C ALA A 642 15.81 -12.45 -23.54
N VAL A 643 14.77 -11.91 -22.89
CA VAL A 643 13.47 -11.65 -23.55
C VAL A 643 13.53 -10.40 -24.45
N ALA A 644 14.31 -9.38 -24.08
CA ALA A 644 14.51 -8.18 -24.90
C ALA A 644 15.40 -8.42 -26.13
N GLY A 645 16.32 -9.40 -26.06
CA GLY A 645 17.23 -9.72 -27.17
C GLY A 645 16.64 -10.60 -28.29
N ALA A 646 15.52 -11.29 -28.03
CA ALA A 646 14.86 -12.16 -29.00
C ALA A 646 13.95 -11.42 -30.02
N ALA A 647 13.78 -10.11 -29.90
CA ALA A 647 12.87 -9.33 -30.74
C ALA A 647 13.46 -8.95 -32.13
N ASP A 648 14.73 -9.27 -32.42
CA ASP A 648 15.40 -8.89 -33.69
C ASP A 648 15.49 -10.01 -34.75
N ALA A 649 14.81 -11.17 -34.54
CA ALA A 649 14.78 -12.22 -35.56
C ALA A 649 13.72 -11.91 -36.63
N ARG A 650 14.18 -11.56 -37.82
CA ARG A 650 13.34 -11.33 -39.01
C ARG A 650 12.63 -12.62 -39.46
N PRO A 651 11.30 -12.61 -39.71
CA PRO A 651 10.62 -13.76 -40.29
C PRO A 651 10.96 -13.92 -41.80
N VAL A 652 11.42 -15.10 -42.19
CA VAL A 652 11.54 -15.50 -43.57
C VAL A 652 10.19 -16.04 -44.03
N CYS A 653 9.51 -15.32 -44.92
CA CYS A 653 8.29 -15.77 -45.58
C CYS A 653 8.64 -16.72 -46.73
N THR A 654 8.32 -18.01 -46.58
CA THR A 654 8.24 -18.92 -47.77
C THR A 654 6.76 -19.09 -48.14
N GLY A 655 6.42 -18.54 -49.30
CA GLY A 655 5.07 -18.66 -49.86
C GLY A 655 4.78 -20.09 -50.34
N ARG A 656 3.53 -20.52 -50.17
CA ARG A 656 2.90 -21.55 -50.98
C ARG A 656 1.52 -21.08 -51.43
N SER A 657 1.37 -20.94 -52.71
CA SER A 657 0.14 -20.72 -53.44
C SER A 657 -0.76 -21.93 -53.39
N ALA A 658 -2.02 -21.77 -53.09
CA ALA A 658 -3.05 -22.73 -53.44
C ALA A 658 -4.34 -22.01 -53.86
N GLY A 659 -4.67 -22.22 -55.12
CA GLY A 659 -5.98 -22.46 -55.71
C GLY A 659 -7.09 -21.43 -55.59
N ALA A 660 -7.39 -20.75 -56.68
CA ALA A 660 -8.58 -19.94 -56.88
C ALA A 660 -9.84 -20.81 -56.87
N GLY A 661 -10.83 -20.48 -56.05
CA GLY A 661 -12.21 -20.98 -56.06
C GLY A 661 -13.16 -19.82 -55.76
N ALA A 662 -14.14 -19.66 -56.63
CA ALA A 662 -15.00 -18.57 -56.94
C ALA A 662 -15.70 -17.83 -55.80
N ALA A 663 -15.84 -16.54 -55.99
CA ALA A 663 -16.57 -15.45 -55.37
C ALA A 663 -17.95 -15.80 -54.82
N GLY A 664 -18.16 -15.49 -53.53
CA GLY A 664 -19.40 -15.02 -52.94
C GLY A 664 -19.11 -13.69 -52.25
N ASP A 665 -19.87 -12.68 -52.55
CA ASP A 665 -19.73 -11.30 -52.13
C ASP A 665 -20.19 -11.17 -50.65
N GLY A 666 -19.35 -11.67 -49.74
CA GLY A 666 -19.43 -11.45 -48.28
C GLY A 666 -18.28 -10.55 -47.92
N GLY A 667 -18.55 -9.29 -47.58
CA GLY A 667 -17.55 -8.30 -47.22
C GLY A 667 -16.58 -8.87 -46.17
N ALA A 668 -15.36 -9.17 -46.60
CA ALA A 668 -14.29 -9.60 -45.68
C ALA A 668 -14.09 -8.52 -44.62
N MET A 669 -14.43 -8.81 -43.38
CA MET A 669 -14.13 -7.92 -42.25
C MET A 669 -12.63 -7.63 -42.26
N ARG A 670 -12.31 -6.34 -42.39
CA ARG A 670 -10.90 -5.91 -42.28
C ARG A 670 -10.42 -6.09 -40.84
N PRO A 671 -9.18 -6.52 -40.62
CA PRO A 671 -8.67 -6.72 -39.28
C PRO A 671 -8.64 -5.38 -38.51
N LEU A 672 -8.95 -5.47 -37.20
CA LEU A 672 -8.87 -4.32 -36.30
C LEU A 672 -7.44 -4.09 -35.84
N VAL A 673 -7.10 -2.82 -35.71
CA VAL A 673 -5.80 -2.36 -35.20
C VAL A 673 -6.06 -1.32 -34.11
N VAL A 674 -5.32 -1.44 -32.99
CA VAL A 674 -5.35 -0.47 -31.88
C VAL A 674 -4.04 0.31 -31.87
N THR A 675 -4.15 1.62 -31.89
CA THR A 675 -3.01 2.52 -31.65
C THR A 675 -3.08 3.02 -30.20
N LEU A 676 -2.06 2.69 -29.39
CA LEU A 676 -1.94 3.11 -28.01
C LEU A 676 -1.01 4.31 -27.88
N ASP A 677 -1.46 5.36 -27.19
CA ASP A 677 -0.61 6.46 -26.72
C ASP A 677 -0.02 6.09 -25.35
N THR A 678 1.23 5.70 -25.36
CA THR A 678 1.91 5.26 -24.14
C THR A 678 2.19 6.38 -23.14
N ALA A 679 2.22 7.64 -23.59
CA ALA A 679 2.37 8.79 -22.71
C ALA A 679 1.10 9.06 -21.87
N ALA A 680 -0.06 8.60 -22.36
CA ALA A 680 -1.32 8.72 -21.66
C ALA A 680 -1.55 7.61 -20.61
N ILE A 681 -0.77 6.54 -20.63
CA ILE A 681 -0.92 5.42 -19.68
C ILE A 681 -0.28 5.78 -18.34
N GLY A 682 -1.13 6.01 -17.34
CA GLY A 682 -0.70 6.32 -15.99
C GLY A 682 -0.04 5.12 -15.29
N ALA A 683 1.01 5.38 -14.50
CA ALA A 683 1.64 4.40 -13.63
C ALA A 683 1.49 4.81 -12.17
N LEU A 684 1.32 3.83 -11.28
CA LEU A 684 1.40 4.05 -9.84
C LEU A 684 2.80 4.57 -9.45
N PRO A 685 2.90 5.43 -8.41
CA PRO A 685 4.18 5.94 -7.94
C PRO A 685 5.19 4.82 -7.68
N GLY A 686 6.37 4.91 -8.25
CA GLY A 686 7.46 3.93 -8.12
C GLY A 686 7.38 2.72 -9.05
N ALA A 687 6.28 2.50 -9.76
CA ALA A 687 6.14 1.31 -10.62
C ALA A 687 7.14 1.30 -11.78
N LEU A 688 7.28 2.43 -12.50
CA LEU A 688 8.23 2.52 -13.62
C LEU A 688 9.68 2.44 -13.13
N GLU A 689 10.01 3.05 -12.00
CA GLU A 689 11.34 2.99 -11.38
C GLU A 689 11.73 1.56 -11.02
N LEU A 690 10.79 0.78 -10.48
CA LEU A 690 11.02 -0.61 -10.13
C LEU A 690 11.18 -1.48 -11.38
N LEU A 691 10.36 -1.27 -12.41
CA LEU A 691 10.50 -1.97 -13.70
C LEU A 691 11.83 -1.66 -14.39
N GLU A 692 12.34 -0.42 -14.31
CA GLU A 692 13.67 -0.06 -14.81
C GLU A 692 14.81 -0.76 -14.05
N GLN A 693 14.60 -1.02 -12.76
CA GLN A 693 15.52 -1.79 -11.92
C GLN A 693 15.43 -3.30 -12.15
N GLY A 694 14.52 -3.75 -13.03
CA GLY A 694 14.34 -5.18 -13.37
C GLY A 694 13.39 -5.94 -12.45
N TRP A 695 12.65 -5.25 -11.55
CA TRP A 695 11.62 -5.90 -10.75
C TRP A 695 10.43 -6.30 -11.62
N ALA A 696 9.87 -7.48 -11.34
CA ALA A 696 8.66 -7.98 -12.00
C ALA A 696 7.91 -8.94 -11.07
N SER A 697 6.61 -9.10 -11.29
CA SER A 697 5.83 -10.13 -10.61
C SER A 697 6.14 -11.52 -11.19
N THR A 698 5.85 -12.58 -10.43
CA THR A 698 6.06 -13.97 -10.88
C THR A 698 5.20 -14.36 -12.08
N LEU A 699 4.08 -13.67 -12.33
CA LEU A 699 3.20 -13.91 -13.48
C LEU A 699 3.61 -13.11 -14.73
N ALA A 700 4.35 -12.00 -14.59
CA ALA A 700 4.72 -11.14 -15.72
C ALA A 700 5.46 -11.87 -16.85
N PRO A 701 6.39 -12.82 -16.62
CA PRO A 701 7.02 -13.59 -17.70
C PRO A 701 6.02 -14.40 -18.54
N ALA A 702 5.01 -15.01 -17.90
CA ALA A 702 3.97 -15.74 -18.62
C ALA A 702 3.08 -14.80 -19.45
N ASN A 703 2.79 -13.59 -18.92
CA ASN A 703 2.07 -12.55 -19.64
C ASN A 703 2.91 -11.96 -20.81
N GLY A 704 4.20 -12.17 -20.83
CA GLY A 704 5.10 -11.70 -21.90
C GLY A 704 4.70 -12.13 -23.29
N ARG A 705 3.95 -13.23 -23.44
CA ARG A 705 3.35 -13.66 -24.73
C ARG A 705 2.47 -12.58 -25.36
N ALA A 706 1.78 -11.78 -24.53
CA ALA A 706 0.95 -10.68 -25.01
C ALA A 706 1.75 -9.55 -25.70
N LEU A 707 3.08 -9.48 -25.51
CA LEU A 707 3.93 -8.51 -26.21
C LEU A 707 3.95 -8.73 -27.73
N ALA A 708 3.65 -9.95 -28.20
CA ALA A 708 3.52 -10.23 -29.63
C ALA A 708 2.40 -9.38 -30.28
N LEU A 709 1.40 -8.96 -29.53
CA LEU A 709 0.32 -8.08 -29.99
C LEU A 709 0.85 -6.70 -30.43
N LEU A 710 2.00 -6.26 -29.90
CA LEU A 710 2.66 -5.01 -30.34
C LEU A 710 3.22 -5.09 -31.77
N GLN A 711 3.43 -6.28 -32.29
CA GLN A 711 3.92 -6.53 -33.66
C GLN A 711 2.78 -6.81 -34.64
N GLY A 712 1.53 -6.83 -34.16
CA GLY A 712 0.32 -7.14 -34.89
C GLY A 712 -0.76 -6.07 -34.69
N PRO A 713 -1.88 -6.39 -34.02
CA PRO A 713 -3.04 -5.52 -33.90
C PRO A 713 -2.86 -4.31 -32.98
N ILE A 714 -1.76 -4.22 -32.23
CA ILE A 714 -1.52 -3.12 -31.30
C ILE A 714 -0.23 -2.41 -31.65
N HIS A 715 -0.28 -1.09 -31.79
CA HIS A 715 0.84 -0.21 -32.06
C HIS A 715 1.03 0.80 -30.94
N LEU A 716 2.29 1.02 -30.51
CA LEU A 716 2.66 2.04 -29.55
C LEU A 716 3.10 3.31 -30.25
N VAL A 717 2.51 4.43 -29.87
CA VAL A 717 2.92 5.79 -30.28
C VAL A 717 3.51 6.48 -29.06
N SER A 718 4.65 7.16 -29.25
CA SER A 718 5.38 7.86 -28.19
C SER A 718 5.96 6.94 -27.09
N ALA A 719 7.27 6.87 -26.99
CA ALA A 719 7.95 5.98 -26.05
C ALA A 719 9.04 6.73 -25.27
N GLY A 720 8.70 7.25 -24.11
CA GLY A 720 9.68 7.85 -23.21
C GLY A 720 10.61 6.85 -22.53
N ARG A 721 10.14 5.68 -22.08
CA ARG A 721 10.86 4.62 -21.35
C ARG A 721 10.45 3.26 -21.89
N PRO A 722 10.88 2.87 -23.09
CA PRO A 722 10.24 1.79 -23.85
C PRO A 722 10.26 0.43 -23.13
N THR A 723 11.32 0.09 -22.41
CA THR A 723 11.45 -1.22 -21.73
C THR A 723 10.54 -1.30 -20.50
N ALA A 724 10.59 -0.30 -19.61
CA ALA A 724 9.75 -0.26 -18.42
C ALA A 724 8.26 -0.19 -18.79
N LEU A 725 7.93 0.58 -19.82
CA LEU A 725 6.56 0.72 -20.29
C LEU A 725 6.01 -0.60 -20.85
N LYS A 726 6.76 -1.30 -21.71
CA LYS A 726 6.35 -2.62 -22.20
C LYS A 726 6.11 -3.60 -21.05
N ALA A 727 6.98 -3.57 -20.03
CA ALA A 727 6.82 -4.39 -18.84
C ALA A 727 5.56 -4.00 -18.04
N LEU A 728 5.24 -2.70 -17.95
CA LEU A 728 4.02 -2.23 -17.28
C LEU A 728 2.74 -2.72 -17.97
N LEU A 729 2.75 -2.81 -19.32
CA LEU A 729 1.58 -3.25 -20.09
C LEU A 729 1.22 -4.73 -19.88
N ILE A 730 2.16 -5.54 -19.42
CA ILE A 730 1.94 -6.97 -19.11
C ILE A 730 1.95 -7.25 -17.60
N ASP A 731 2.16 -6.22 -16.77
CA ASP A 731 2.16 -6.36 -15.31
C ASP A 731 0.77 -6.75 -14.82
N PRO A 732 0.60 -7.84 -14.04
CA PRO A 732 -0.69 -8.22 -13.48
C PRO A 732 -1.18 -7.17 -12.49
N GLN A 733 -2.47 -6.88 -12.50
CA GLN A 733 -3.06 -5.88 -11.62
C GLN A 733 -3.99 -6.53 -10.59
N THR A 734 -3.90 -6.12 -9.34
CA THR A 734 -4.91 -6.39 -8.30
C THR A 734 -5.73 -5.13 -8.09
N CYS A 735 -7.05 -5.22 -8.13
CA CYS A 735 -7.97 -4.07 -8.18
C CYS A 735 -7.61 -3.09 -9.31
N GLY A 736 -7.30 -3.62 -10.49
CA GLY A 736 -6.91 -2.81 -11.64
C GLY A 736 -8.07 -1.96 -12.19
N PRO A 737 -7.74 -0.99 -13.04
CA PRO A 737 -8.72 -0.08 -13.60
C PRO A 737 -9.58 -0.75 -14.68
N LEU A 738 -10.82 -0.23 -14.88
CA LEU A 738 -11.62 -0.56 -16.05
C LEU A 738 -10.98 -0.01 -17.32
N LEU A 739 -11.07 -0.80 -18.39
CA LEU A 739 -10.74 -0.41 -19.77
C LEU A 739 -12.04 -0.40 -20.57
N ALA A 740 -12.51 0.79 -20.94
CA ALA A 740 -13.78 0.99 -21.63
C ALA A 740 -13.58 1.46 -23.06
N ALA A 741 -14.37 0.91 -23.99
CA ALA A 741 -14.46 1.36 -25.38
C ALA A 741 -15.66 2.30 -25.57
N LEU A 742 -15.42 3.51 -26.04
CA LEU A 742 -16.38 4.59 -26.15
C LEU A 742 -16.43 5.15 -27.57
N PRO A 743 -17.59 5.62 -28.05
CA PRO A 743 -17.68 6.38 -29.28
C PRO A 743 -16.76 7.60 -29.23
N ALA A 744 -15.99 7.86 -30.31
CA ALA A 744 -14.98 8.92 -30.36
C ALA A 744 -15.57 10.32 -30.02
N GLU A 745 -16.79 10.60 -30.49
CA GLU A 745 -17.47 11.87 -30.27
C GLU A 745 -17.88 12.13 -28.81
N ARG A 746 -17.96 11.07 -27.99
CA ARG A 746 -18.33 11.14 -26.57
C ARG A 746 -17.18 10.98 -25.61
N ALA A 747 -16.05 10.44 -26.08
CA ALA A 747 -14.91 10.05 -25.24
C ALA A 747 -14.34 11.23 -24.42
N GLY A 748 -14.19 12.41 -25.00
CA GLY A 748 -13.69 13.59 -24.29
C GLY A 748 -14.61 14.08 -23.16
N SER A 749 -15.94 14.09 -23.42
CA SER A 749 -16.94 14.45 -22.41
C SER A 749 -17.05 13.38 -21.31
N ALA A 750 -16.93 12.10 -21.66
CA ALA A 750 -16.87 10.99 -20.73
C ALA A 750 -15.66 11.12 -19.79
N LEU A 751 -14.46 11.37 -20.33
CA LEU A 751 -13.25 11.58 -19.54
C LEU A 751 -13.42 12.74 -18.53
N ALA A 752 -13.96 13.87 -18.97
CA ALA A 752 -14.23 14.98 -18.07
C ALA A 752 -15.23 14.63 -16.95
N ALA A 753 -16.24 13.80 -17.23
CA ALA A 753 -17.18 13.31 -16.22
C ALA A 753 -16.51 12.33 -15.24
N VAL A 754 -15.68 11.42 -15.73
CA VAL A 754 -14.90 10.47 -14.92
C VAL A 754 -13.92 11.21 -14.00
N HIS A 755 -13.25 12.25 -14.46
CA HIS A 755 -12.39 13.11 -13.63
C HIS A 755 -13.21 13.80 -12.52
N ARG A 756 -14.40 14.37 -12.84
CA ARG A 756 -15.27 14.98 -11.81
C ARG A 756 -15.78 13.98 -10.78
N ALA A 757 -15.96 12.72 -11.16
CA ALA A 757 -16.28 11.64 -10.23
C ALA A 757 -15.08 11.22 -9.37
N GLY A 758 -13.94 11.90 -9.57
CA GLY A 758 -12.74 11.78 -8.77
C GLY A 758 -11.75 10.75 -9.29
N PHE A 759 -11.88 10.20 -10.50
CA PHE A 759 -10.88 9.32 -11.14
C PHE A 759 -9.92 10.18 -11.99
N ALA A 760 -9.16 11.04 -11.33
CA ALA A 760 -8.31 12.04 -11.97
C ALA A 760 -7.20 11.45 -12.85
N GLU A 761 -6.81 10.17 -12.59
CA GLU A 761 -5.79 9.45 -13.33
C GLU A 761 -6.33 8.72 -14.58
N ALA A 762 -7.64 8.79 -14.83
CA ALA A 762 -8.23 8.22 -16.03
C ALA A 762 -7.72 8.94 -17.29
N ALA A 763 -7.53 8.20 -18.37
CA ALA A 763 -7.00 8.74 -19.61
C ALA A 763 -7.56 8.05 -20.86
N LEU A 764 -7.62 8.77 -21.98
CA LEU A 764 -7.86 8.18 -23.29
C LEU A 764 -6.51 7.65 -23.81
N ILE A 765 -6.36 6.33 -23.86
CA ILE A 765 -5.08 5.67 -24.12
C ILE A 765 -4.93 5.14 -25.54
N GLY A 766 -6.00 5.11 -26.33
CA GLY A 766 -5.89 4.54 -27.68
C GLY A 766 -7.13 4.70 -28.54
N ARG A 767 -6.98 4.30 -29.81
CA ARG A 767 -8.03 4.29 -30.81
C ARG A 767 -8.04 2.99 -31.57
N VAL A 768 -9.25 2.55 -31.94
CA VAL A 768 -9.52 1.36 -32.75
C VAL A 768 -9.74 1.78 -34.20
N GLN A 769 -9.07 1.14 -35.15
CA GLN A 769 -9.17 1.43 -36.57
C GLN A 769 -9.23 0.13 -37.39
N GLU A 770 -9.79 0.18 -38.60
CA GLU A 770 -9.59 -0.86 -39.59
C GLU A 770 -8.24 -0.67 -40.27
N GLY A 771 -7.49 -1.72 -40.45
CA GLY A 771 -6.21 -1.64 -41.14
C GLY A 771 -5.58 -2.98 -41.41
N PRO A 772 -4.64 -3.03 -42.41
CA PRO A 772 -3.86 -4.24 -42.65
C PRO A 772 -2.85 -4.48 -41.51
N TRP A 773 -2.58 -5.72 -41.26
CA TRP A 773 -1.52 -6.18 -40.37
C TRP A 773 -0.20 -6.44 -41.13
N PRO A 774 0.97 -6.02 -40.63
CA PRO A 774 1.22 -4.95 -39.64
C PRO A 774 1.04 -3.56 -40.26
N LEU A 775 0.64 -2.56 -39.50
CA LEU A 775 0.66 -1.17 -39.95
C LEU A 775 2.10 -0.73 -40.22
N PRO A 776 2.35 -0.01 -41.34
CA PRO A 776 3.69 0.56 -41.56
C PRO A 776 3.97 1.58 -40.44
N ILE A 777 5.12 1.45 -39.77
CA ILE A 777 5.60 2.41 -38.78
C ILE A 777 5.76 3.75 -39.50
N ARG A 778 4.92 4.73 -39.18
CA ARG A 778 5.17 6.11 -39.60
C ARG A 778 6.13 6.71 -38.57
N PRO A 779 7.29 7.22 -38.95
CA PRO A 779 8.12 8.00 -38.07
C PRO A 779 7.34 9.25 -37.67
N ALA A 780 7.38 9.57 -36.36
CA ALA A 780 6.79 10.77 -35.80
C ALA A 780 7.50 12.03 -36.28
#